data_9775691ea529d30e6556f1f7cc187394
#
_entry.id   9775691ea529d30e6556f1f7cc187394
#
_cell.length_a   1.000
_cell.length_b   1.000
_cell.length_c   1.000
_cell.angle_alpha   90.00
_cell.angle_beta   90.00
_cell.angle_gamma   90.00
#
_symmetry.space_group_name_H-M   'P 1'
#
loop_
_entity.id
_entity.type
_entity.pdbx_description
1 polymer ?
#
loop_
_entity_poly.entity_id
_entity_poly.type
_entity_poly.pdbx_seq_one_letter_code
_entity_poly.pdbx_strand_id
1 'polypeptide(L)'
;MIKNKTNPTNTELKVPAETGEETANAESGTGEQTTAEGSGSGEQTTAKESDPGEQTIAAGSDSRETENDATDTINTETTATDIIDTQATINEIPESEAPESKASEAGSLTAESPTDDSVSAAPSEVPEGSPSGAGIPESDPSEAEASDGAPSEAGTLESSPSQVQTPGSEIPAVEDPEEKKKKKKKRRSLLAFWLSFLILAGALGGIYYYGYQYCQTHFMPGTTINGYDCSDMTADEAQRWFDIAAKNYVMNIRFRGGATETLSAEDMGFSYQPDGSIDVLLQNQDETLWPKYYLEENHYTITPTGTYDPDILEASLRALPELQEENMILPEDAYIQFRDGTEDTDGEFVIVPDVKGSTIDLDQLAAGVGDAAARYEEMVDAEEIPYAYKTAGTQADDAKLVARCMDLNDMVGASLTYVMPDKEEIRLNSDVLKDWLVKDKKGRLVKDEEIWKEKISDFVQTLADNGNTVGMKRHFNATLQGPIVVEGGFYGYAVDQEAERNRLAKDLENCVKDTRTPIYWNLPYNEETEYDGIGTTYIEADLSAQHVWCYIQGRLVMDCDCVSGTMSDGHATLAGVHGIMFKKRNALLQGLMPNSSTEYEYETEVKYWMPFYTDVGFHDAWWRADFGGDIYLKDGSHGCINLPPEAAEELFSYCDENMPVVVYY
;
A
#
# COMPACT_ATOMS: atom_id res chain seq x y z
N MET A 1 28.23 18.75 -47.11
CA MET A 1 27.39 18.58 -48.31
C MET A 1 25.95 18.35 -47.85
N ILE A 2 25.15 19.34 -48.12
CA ILE A 2 23.79 19.33 -48.70
C ILE A 2 22.71 18.77 -47.74
N LYS A 3 21.96 19.64 -47.16
CA LYS A 3 20.66 20.35 -47.43
C LYS A 3 19.48 19.51 -46.89
N ASN A 4 18.81 20.09 -45.94
CA ASN A 4 17.64 20.98 -45.99
C ASN A 4 16.27 20.30 -45.93
N LYS A 5 15.51 20.85 -45.02
CA LYS A 5 14.08 21.28 -45.06
C LYS A 5 13.09 20.22 -44.60
N THR A 6 12.10 20.48 -43.78
CA THR A 6 11.24 21.65 -43.54
C THR A 6 10.34 21.37 -42.33
N ASN A 7 10.15 22.36 -41.51
CA ASN A 7 8.92 22.62 -40.74
C ASN A 7 7.86 23.19 -41.72
N PRO A 8 6.56 23.29 -41.44
CA PRO A 8 5.86 23.58 -40.21
C PRO A 8 4.46 22.92 -40.10
N THR A 9 3.78 22.98 -38.95
CA THR A 9 2.52 23.72 -38.82
C THR A 9 1.97 23.69 -37.41
N ASN A 10 1.81 24.86 -36.89
CA ASN A 10 0.90 25.32 -35.84
C ASN A 10 -0.54 24.82 -36.06
N THR A 11 -1.21 24.41 -34.98
CA THR A 11 -2.64 24.60 -34.86
C THR A 11 -2.99 24.88 -33.41
N GLU A 12 -3.23 26.16 -33.14
CA GLU A 12 -3.99 26.68 -32.02
C GLU A 12 -5.39 26.05 -31.99
N LEU A 13 -5.87 25.71 -30.82
CA LEU A 13 -7.30 25.59 -30.57
C LEU A 13 -7.66 26.31 -29.28
N LYS A 14 -8.43 27.34 -29.51
CA LYS A 14 -9.08 28.31 -28.66
C LYS A 14 -9.95 27.69 -27.57
N VAL A 15 -9.86 28.34 -26.42
CA VAL A 15 -10.85 28.41 -25.36
C VAL A 15 -12.07 29.22 -25.84
N PRO A 16 -13.29 28.92 -25.41
CA PRO A 16 -14.33 29.92 -25.23
C PRO A 16 -14.60 30.13 -23.74
N ALA A 17 -14.46 31.39 -23.37
CA ALA A 17 -15.10 32.00 -22.22
C ALA A 17 -16.57 32.25 -22.56
N GLU A 18 -17.46 31.97 -21.62
CA GLU A 18 -18.75 32.66 -21.55
C GLU A 18 -19.05 33.05 -20.13
N THR A 19 -19.31 34.28 -20.09
CA THR A 19 -19.79 35.24 -19.13
C THR A 19 -21.29 35.06 -18.85
N GLY A 20 -21.67 35.39 -17.61
CA GLY A 20 -22.79 36.31 -17.45
C GLY A 20 -23.94 35.83 -16.63
N GLU A 21 -24.11 36.57 -15.53
CA GLU A 21 -25.30 37.20 -14.97
C GLU A 21 -26.30 36.31 -14.21
N GLU A 22 -26.29 36.54 -12.92
CA GLU A 22 -27.22 37.37 -12.10
C GLU A 22 -28.70 37.09 -12.38
N THR A 23 -29.40 36.63 -11.35
CA THR A 23 -30.50 37.38 -10.75
C THR A 23 -30.93 36.75 -9.42
N ALA A 24 -31.10 37.65 -8.48
CA ALA A 24 -31.69 37.55 -7.18
C ALA A 24 -33.22 37.29 -7.23
N ASN A 25 -33.74 36.68 -6.18
CA ASN A 25 -34.88 37.11 -5.33
C ASN A 25 -35.26 35.90 -4.46
N ALA A 26 -35.22 35.99 -3.17
CA ALA A 26 -36.03 36.68 -2.19
C ALA A 26 -37.40 36.03 -1.95
N GLU A 27 -37.64 35.95 -0.64
CA GLU A 27 -38.89 35.79 0.10
C GLU A 27 -39.30 34.35 0.45
N SER A 28 -39.27 34.08 1.71
CA SER A 28 -40.08 34.43 2.88
C SER A 28 -41.09 33.33 3.22
N GLY A 29 -41.21 33.08 4.48
CA GLY A 29 -42.45 32.58 5.06
C GLY A 29 -42.26 31.42 6.05
N THR A 30 -42.02 31.78 7.30
CA THR A 30 -42.93 31.63 8.43
C THR A 30 -43.43 30.23 8.73
N GLY A 31 -43.13 29.78 9.89
CA GLY A 31 -43.93 29.74 11.10
C GLY A 31 -44.16 28.28 11.42
N GLU A 32 -44.08 27.93 12.54
CA GLU A 32 -44.72 27.88 13.83
C GLU A 32 -44.30 26.58 14.56
N GLN A 33 -43.72 26.69 15.66
CA GLN A 33 -44.09 26.32 17.04
C GLN A 33 -45.30 25.38 17.22
N THR A 34 -45.07 24.30 17.96
CA THR A 34 -45.90 23.81 19.08
C THR A 34 -45.08 22.73 19.81
N THR A 35 -44.59 22.96 20.98
CA THR A 35 -45.03 22.77 22.37
C THR A 35 -45.97 21.59 22.65
N ALA A 36 -45.51 20.73 23.54
CA ALA A 36 -46.17 20.20 24.75
C ALA A 36 -45.38 19.00 25.25
N GLU A 37 -44.71 19.11 26.37
CA GLU A 37 -45.17 18.84 27.75
C GLU A 37 -45.49 17.38 28.04
N GLY A 38 -44.83 16.92 29.07
CA GLY A 38 -45.37 16.17 30.15
C GLY A 38 -44.43 15.13 30.72
N SER A 39 -43.72 15.49 31.77
CA SER A 39 -43.88 15.05 33.19
C SER A 39 -43.60 13.57 33.38
N GLY A 40 -42.91 13.14 34.37
CA GLY A 40 -42.55 13.58 35.67
C GLY A 40 -41.84 12.49 36.45
N SER A 41 -41.27 12.97 37.52
CA SER A 41 -41.00 12.38 38.82
C SER A 41 -40.01 11.22 38.91
N GLY A 42 -38.96 11.40 39.62
CA GLY A 42 -38.70 11.63 41.04
C GLY A 42 -38.01 10.41 41.55
N GLU A 43 -37.03 10.38 42.30
CA GLU A 43 -36.65 10.82 43.62
C GLU A 43 -35.21 10.38 43.89
N GLN A 44 -34.36 11.21 44.27
CA GLN A 44 -33.50 11.41 45.43
C GLN A 44 -33.44 10.27 46.45
N THR A 45 -32.19 9.95 46.85
CA THR A 45 -31.68 9.90 48.24
C THR A 45 -30.20 9.58 48.22
N THR A 46 -29.33 10.50 48.52
CA THR A 46 -28.62 10.89 49.74
C THR A 46 -27.76 9.84 50.43
N ALA A 47 -26.47 10.11 50.42
CA ALA A 47 -25.48 10.31 51.49
C ALA A 47 -25.12 9.14 52.42
N LYS A 48 -23.83 8.87 52.59
CA LYS A 48 -22.96 9.30 53.68
C LYS A 48 -21.70 8.45 53.74
N GLU A 49 -20.56 9.14 53.72
CA GLU A 49 -19.46 9.16 54.70
C GLU A 49 -19.24 7.92 55.57
N SER A 50 -17.98 7.42 55.56
CA SER A 50 -17.11 7.36 56.78
C SER A 50 -15.76 6.73 56.44
N ASP A 51 -14.70 7.48 56.60
CA ASP A 51 -13.37 7.14 57.09
C ASP A 51 -13.46 6.99 58.62
N PRO A 52 -12.51 6.48 59.43
CA PRO A 52 -11.08 6.38 59.34
C PRO A 52 -10.43 5.15 60.04
N GLY A 53 -9.13 5.11 60.10
CA GLY A 53 -8.32 4.36 61.08
C GLY A 53 -6.99 3.86 60.49
N GLU A 54 -5.94 4.55 60.54
CA GLU A 54 -4.90 4.76 61.57
C GLU A 54 -4.32 3.51 62.24
N GLN A 55 -3.04 3.26 62.10
CA GLN A 55 -1.98 3.01 63.09
C GLN A 55 -0.72 2.47 62.41
N THR A 56 0.34 3.29 62.27
CA THR A 56 1.54 3.51 63.16
C THR A 56 2.31 2.26 63.60
N ILE A 57 3.63 2.30 63.42
CA ILE A 57 4.74 2.20 64.39
C ILE A 57 6.01 1.98 63.53
N ALA A 58 6.98 2.90 63.40
CA ALA A 58 8.05 3.38 64.25
C ALA A 58 9.31 2.52 64.20
N ALA A 59 10.38 3.05 63.94
CA ALA A 59 11.56 3.67 64.55
C ALA A 59 12.80 3.05 63.95
N GLY A 60 13.91 3.65 63.77
CA GLY A 60 14.59 4.78 64.34
C GLY A 60 15.98 4.88 63.78
N SER A 61 16.46 6.08 63.86
CA SER A 61 17.72 6.63 64.39
C SER A 61 18.98 6.38 63.54
N ASP A 62 19.89 7.24 63.31
CA ASP A 62 20.30 8.49 63.97
C ASP A 62 21.45 9.13 63.19
N SER A 63 21.52 10.37 63.13
CA SER A 63 22.38 11.46 63.48
C SER A 63 23.46 11.90 62.46
N ARG A 64 23.43 13.10 62.17
CA ARG A 64 23.99 14.37 62.63
C ARG A 64 24.73 15.15 61.56
N GLU A 65 24.24 16.34 61.27
CA GLU A 65 24.80 17.71 61.49
C GLU A 65 25.99 18.07 60.60
N THR A 66 26.05 19.23 59.95
CA THR A 66 25.81 20.63 60.29
C THR A 66 25.80 21.49 59.03
N GLU A 67 24.82 22.38 58.87
CA GLU A 67 24.86 23.86 58.87
C GLU A 67 25.93 24.55 57.99
N ASN A 68 25.60 25.42 57.06
CA ASN A 68 25.17 26.82 57.13
C ASN A 68 24.99 27.37 55.71
N ASP A 69 23.92 27.92 55.37
CA ASP A 69 23.37 29.29 55.45
C ASP A 69 23.89 30.29 54.40
N ALA A 70 22.90 30.97 53.81
CA ALA A 70 22.82 32.30 53.27
C ALA A 70 22.63 32.47 51.75
N THR A 71 21.37 32.66 51.45
CA THR A 71 20.76 33.78 50.63
C THR A 71 21.72 34.55 49.69
N ASP A 72 21.39 34.63 48.41
CA ASP A 72 20.77 35.85 47.84
C ASP A 72 20.33 35.69 46.38
N THR A 73 19.19 36.19 46.13
CA THR A 73 18.50 36.42 44.86
C THR A 73 19.27 37.48 44.06
N ILE A 74 19.43 37.32 42.75
CA ILE A 74 19.30 38.40 41.76
C ILE A 74 19.09 37.82 40.36
N ASN A 75 17.99 38.16 39.73
CA ASN A 75 17.73 38.15 38.29
C ASN A 75 18.76 38.99 37.53
N THR A 76 19.23 38.46 36.39
CA THR A 76 19.35 39.31 35.15
C THR A 76 19.48 38.43 33.92
N GLU A 77 18.64 38.69 32.94
CA GLU A 77 18.81 38.40 31.54
C GLU A 77 20.20 38.80 31.04
N THR A 78 20.86 37.92 30.29
CA THR A 78 21.78 38.37 29.23
C THR A 78 21.89 37.32 28.14
N THR A 79 21.58 37.77 26.98
CA THR A 79 21.77 37.25 25.63
C THR A 79 23.17 36.71 25.36
N ALA A 80 23.16 35.61 24.63
CA ALA A 80 24.06 35.08 23.59
C ALA A 80 25.43 35.78 23.39
N THR A 81 26.45 35.00 23.46
CA THR A 81 27.51 34.72 22.46
C THR A 81 28.70 34.10 23.20
N ASP A 82 28.84 32.80 23.08
CA ASP A 82 30.15 32.15 23.29
C ASP A 82 30.49 31.44 21.97
N ILE A 83 31.35 32.10 21.21
CA ILE A 83 32.08 31.52 20.10
C ILE A 83 33.31 30.84 20.70
N ILE A 84 33.37 29.54 20.52
CA ILE A 84 34.41 28.64 20.97
C ILE A 84 35.69 28.91 20.18
N ASP A 85 36.69 29.29 20.94
CA ASP A 85 38.10 29.28 20.57
C ASP A 85 38.59 27.82 20.50
N THR A 86 38.80 27.30 19.30
CA THR A 86 39.51 26.04 19.09
C THR A 86 40.82 26.31 18.40
N GLN A 87 41.82 26.55 19.23
CA GLN A 87 43.22 26.42 18.82
C GLN A 87 43.51 24.96 18.50
N ALA A 88 43.77 24.69 17.24
CA ALA A 88 44.31 23.42 16.77
C ALA A 88 45.75 23.24 17.25
N THR A 89 45.92 22.35 18.18
CA THR A 89 47.24 21.81 18.57
C THR A 89 47.64 20.78 17.51
N ILE A 90 48.64 21.09 16.74
CA ILE A 90 49.37 20.18 15.87
C ILE A 90 50.12 19.20 16.73
N ASN A 91 49.73 17.93 16.77
CA ASN A 91 50.51 16.85 17.31
C ASN A 91 51.35 16.20 16.23
N GLU A 92 52.65 16.21 16.46
CA GLU A 92 53.68 15.52 15.70
C GLU A 92 53.40 14.02 15.61
N ILE A 93 53.52 13.47 14.40
CA ILE A 93 53.48 12.05 14.10
C ILE A 93 54.89 11.49 14.33
N PRO A 94 55.05 10.40 15.09
CA PRO A 94 56.35 9.72 15.17
C PRO A 94 56.52 8.81 13.93
N GLU A 95 57.68 8.97 13.31
CA GLU A 95 58.25 8.04 12.32
C GLU A 95 58.32 6.63 12.88
N SER A 96 57.78 5.64 12.17
CA SER A 96 58.10 4.23 12.39
C SER A 96 58.54 3.60 11.08
N GLU A 97 59.70 3.02 11.22
CA GLU A 97 60.57 2.34 10.29
C GLU A 97 59.85 1.29 9.40
N ALA A 98 60.29 1.26 8.15
CA ALA A 98 60.00 0.21 7.19
C ALA A 98 60.90 -1.02 7.42
N PRO A 99 60.45 -2.23 7.21
CA PRO A 99 61.35 -3.36 7.03
C PRO A 99 61.64 -3.63 5.54
N GLU A 100 62.91 -3.80 5.29
CA GLU A 100 63.55 -4.16 4.03
C GLU A 100 62.99 -5.41 3.36
N SER A 101 62.84 -5.35 2.05
CA SER A 101 62.58 -6.45 1.17
C SER A 101 63.85 -7.19 0.78
N LYS A 102 63.83 -8.52 0.91
CA LYS A 102 64.80 -9.39 0.22
C LYS A 102 64.26 -9.82 -1.13
N ALA A 103 65.02 -9.48 -2.13
CA ALA A 103 64.92 -9.94 -3.50
C ALA A 103 65.28 -11.43 -3.63
N SER A 104 64.62 -12.15 -4.50
CA SER A 104 65.21 -13.28 -5.24
C SER A 104 64.66 -13.32 -6.65
N GLU A 105 65.64 -13.52 -7.51
CA GLU A 105 65.70 -13.42 -8.96
C GLU A 105 64.84 -14.41 -9.73
N ALA A 106 64.58 -13.99 -10.93
CA ALA A 106 64.81 -14.66 -12.23
C ALA A 106 63.59 -15.27 -12.96
N GLY A 107 63.42 -14.82 -14.16
CA GLY A 107 62.65 -15.50 -15.17
C GLY A 107 62.10 -14.58 -16.28
N SER A 108 63.05 -14.02 -17.04
CA SER A 108 62.80 -13.44 -18.38
C SER A 108 62.25 -14.49 -19.33
N LEU A 109 61.21 -14.17 -20.09
CA LEU A 109 61.07 -14.54 -21.50
C LEU A 109 60.04 -13.70 -22.22
N THR A 110 60.56 -13.10 -23.22
CA THR A 110 60.16 -12.22 -24.32
C THR A 110 58.97 -12.69 -25.14
N ALA A 111 58.21 -11.66 -25.62
CA ALA A 111 57.71 -11.41 -26.98
C ALA A 111 56.70 -12.44 -27.57
N GLU A 112 55.62 -12.02 -28.12
CA GLU A 112 55.37 -11.36 -29.41
C GLU A 112 53.85 -11.29 -29.63
N SER A 113 53.39 -10.19 -30.12
CA SER A 113 52.16 -10.11 -30.91
C SER A 113 52.43 -10.68 -32.31
N PRO A 114 51.43 -11.26 -32.95
CA PRO A 114 51.11 -10.74 -34.26
C PRO A 114 49.60 -10.49 -34.53
N THR A 115 49.48 -9.54 -35.34
CA THR A 115 48.41 -9.00 -36.17
C THR A 115 47.67 -10.02 -37.04
N ASP A 116 46.37 -9.65 -37.27
CA ASP A 116 45.64 -9.72 -38.55
C ASP A 116 45.29 -11.10 -39.16
N ASP A 117 44.04 -11.31 -39.41
CA ASP A 117 43.37 -11.33 -40.71
C ASP A 117 41.94 -11.94 -40.63
N SER A 118 41.04 -11.11 -41.03
CA SER A 118 39.85 -11.33 -41.86
C SER A 118 39.44 -12.76 -42.23
N VAL A 119 38.14 -12.96 -42.27
CA VAL A 119 37.26 -13.48 -43.35
C VAL A 119 36.00 -14.14 -42.76
N SER A 120 34.89 -13.45 -42.91
CA SER A 120 33.71 -13.75 -43.72
C SER A 120 33.13 -15.19 -43.58
N ALA A 121 31.91 -15.25 -43.15
CA ALA A 121 30.75 -15.79 -43.87
C ALA A 121 29.57 -16.08 -42.94
N ALA A 122 28.50 -15.43 -43.19
CA ALA A 122 27.14 -15.95 -42.98
C ALA A 122 26.76 -16.75 -44.26
N PRO A 123 25.58 -17.26 -44.40
CA PRO A 123 24.49 -17.74 -43.55
C PRO A 123 23.98 -19.14 -44.00
N SER A 124 23.06 -19.72 -43.29
CA SER A 124 22.05 -20.63 -43.86
C SER A 124 21.07 -20.98 -42.75
N GLU A 125 19.93 -20.69 -42.90
CA GLU A 125 18.74 -21.15 -43.65
C GLU A 125 17.78 -21.88 -42.71
N VAL A 126 16.59 -21.34 -42.72
CA VAL A 126 15.30 -21.92 -42.33
C VAL A 126 15.00 -23.12 -43.22
N PRO A 127 14.24 -24.10 -42.81
CA PRO A 127 13.15 -24.48 -43.68
C PRO A 127 11.79 -24.40 -42.99
N GLU A 128 10.92 -23.68 -43.66
CA GLU A 128 9.49 -23.89 -43.72
C GLU A 128 9.12 -25.33 -44.11
N GLY A 129 7.96 -25.74 -43.63
CA GLY A 129 7.31 -26.97 -44.08
C GLY A 129 5.92 -27.12 -43.48
N SER A 130 4.98 -26.38 -43.98
CA SER A 130 3.59 -26.81 -44.10
C SER A 130 3.49 -27.66 -45.40
N PRO A 131 2.48 -28.57 -45.58
CA PRO A 131 1.10 -28.21 -45.57
C PRO A 131 0.06 -29.33 -45.22
N SER A 132 -1.14 -28.90 -45.04
CA SER A 132 -2.45 -29.48 -45.46
C SER A 132 -2.91 -30.76 -44.76
N GLY A 133 -4.12 -30.92 -44.41
CA GLY A 133 -5.37 -30.31 -44.84
C GLY A 133 -6.54 -31.06 -44.27
N ALA A 134 -7.66 -30.46 -44.41
CA ALA A 134 -9.02 -30.97 -44.42
C ALA A 134 -9.62 -31.38 -43.07
N GLY A 135 -10.74 -30.94 -42.65
CA GLY A 135 -11.84 -30.31 -43.31
C GLY A 135 -12.88 -29.89 -42.28
N ILE A 136 -13.44 -28.76 -42.52
CA ILE A 136 -14.68 -28.22 -41.98
C ILE A 136 -15.85 -29.03 -42.58
N PRO A 137 -16.98 -29.19 -41.89
CA PRO A 137 -18.03 -28.28 -42.29
C PRO A 137 -18.74 -27.55 -41.12
N GLU A 138 -18.82 -26.29 -41.30
CA GLU A 138 -19.89 -25.40 -40.89
C GLU A 138 -21.26 -25.98 -41.19
N SER A 139 -22.21 -25.72 -40.32
CA SER A 139 -23.56 -25.40 -40.69
C SER A 139 -24.19 -24.59 -39.57
N ASP A 140 -24.22 -23.33 -39.77
CA ASP A 140 -25.20 -22.34 -39.35
C ASP A 140 -26.07 -22.06 -40.58
N PRO A 141 -27.17 -21.31 -40.50
CA PRO A 141 -28.25 -21.15 -39.52
C PRO A 141 -29.64 -21.28 -40.18
N SER A 142 -30.68 -21.26 -39.46
CA SER A 142 -31.95 -20.64 -39.91
C SER A 142 -32.78 -20.25 -38.72
N GLU A 143 -32.83 -19.02 -38.54
CA GLU A 143 -33.95 -18.08 -38.42
C GLU A 143 -35.34 -18.71 -38.49
N ALA A 144 -36.15 -18.38 -37.50
CA ALA A 144 -37.50 -17.84 -37.60
C ALA A 144 -37.96 -17.44 -36.21
N GLU A 145 -37.90 -16.20 -35.91
CA GLU A 145 -39.02 -15.24 -35.66
C GLU A 145 -40.02 -15.72 -34.63
N ALA A 146 -39.97 -15.15 -33.48
CA ALA A 146 -40.68 -14.04 -32.88
C ALA A 146 -42.20 -13.96 -33.23
N SER A 147 -43.00 -14.10 -32.20
CA SER A 147 -44.06 -13.14 -31.86
C SER A 147 -44.59 -13.50 -30.48
N ASP A 148 -44.31 -12.73 -29.54
CA ASP A 148 -45.12 -11.74 -28.81
C ASP A 148 -46.56 -12.13 -28.59
N GLY A 149 -46.94 -12.07 -27.31
CA GLY A 149 -48.29 -11.74 -26.99
C GLY A 149 -48.84 -12.37 -25.72
N ALA A 150 -48.44 -11.93 -24.58
CA ALA A 150 -49.38 -11.76 -23.47
C ALA A 150 -49.88 -10.31 -23.55
N PRO A 151 -50.99 -9.90 -23.00
CA PRO A 151 -51.48 -10.25 -21.67
C PRO A 151 -53.03 -10.24 -21.52
N SER A 152 -53.50 -10.80 -20.40
CA SER A 152 -54.32 -10.11 -19.39
C SER A 152 -55.74 -9.70 -19.68
N GLU A 153 -56.57 -10.16 -18.78
CA GLU A 153 -57.70 -9.48 -18.12
C GLU A 153 -59.10 -9.49 -18.74
N ALA A 154 -59.93 -10.12 -17.97
CA ALA A 154 -61.08 -9.59 -17.22
C ALA A 154 -62.28 -9.07 -18.05
N GLY A 155 -63.38 -9.52 -17.64
CA GLY A 155 -64.60 -8.69 -17.73
C GLY A 155 -65.85 -9.43 -18.20
N THR A 156 -66.50 -9.99 -17.26
CA THR A 156 -67.83 -9.66 -16.77
C THR A 156 -68.92 -9.29 -17.76
N LEU A 157 -70.03 -9.91 -17.52
CA LEU A 157 -71.40 -9.41 -17.60
C LEU A 157 -72.21 -9.74 -18.82
N GLU A 158 -73.21 -10.57 -18.52
CA GLU A 158 -74.64 -10.27 -18.60
C GLU A 158 -75.15 -9.89 -19.97
N SER A 159 -76.06 -10.64 -20.47
CA SER A 159 -77.51 -10.35 -20.33
C SER A 159 -78.32 -11.14 -21.32
N SER A 160 -79.28 -11.81 -20.78
CA SER A 160 -80.53 -12.07 -21.50
C SER A 160 -81.20 -10.75 -21.91
N PRO A 161 -82.04 -10.65 -22.87
CA PRO A 161 -83.41 -11.16 -22.63
C PRO A 161 -84.24 -11.57 -23.85
N SER A 162 -85.30 -12.26 -23.46
CA SER A 162 -86.72 -12.04 -23.83
C SER A 162 -87.25 -12.34 -25.23
N GLN A 163 -88.08 -13.26 -25.20
CA GLN A 163 -89.52 -13.21 -25.45
C GLN A 163 -89.94 -12.73 -26.86
N VAL A 164 -90.87 -13.53 -27.42
CA VAL A 164 -92.22 -13.20 -27.78
C VAL A 164 -92.95 -14.47 -28.33
N GLN A 165 -93.79 -15.04 -27.54
CA GLN A 165 -95.23 -15.26 -27.65
C GLN A 165 -95.83 -15.55 -29.05
N THR A 166 -96.33 -16.74 -29.11
CA THR A 166 -97.69 -17.26 -29.38
C THR A 166 -98.54 -16.60 -30.48
N PRO A 167 -99.65 -17.16 -31.05
CA PRO A 167 -100.42 -18.35 -30.57
C PRO A 167 -101.10 -19.21 -31.73
N GLY A 168 -101.60 -20.33 -31.29
CA GLY A 168 -102.92 -20.82 -31.70
C GLY A 168 -103.03 -21.83 -32.82
N SER A 169 -103.54 -22.90 -32.59
CA SER A 169 -104.91 -23.39 -32.74
C SER A 169 -104.93 -24.90 -32.65
N GLU A 170 -105.94 -25.29 -31.98
CA GLU A 170 -106.43 -26.63 -31.73
C GLU A 170 -106.75 -27.40 -33.02
N ILE A 171 -106.80 -28.74 -32.83
CA ILE A 171 -107.86 -29.71 -33.01
C ILE A 171 -107.31 -31.07 -33.52
N PRO A 172 -107.96 -32.19 -33.39
CA PRO A 172 -107.70 -33.19 -32.31
C PRO A 172 -107.27 -34.57 -32.88
N ALA A 173 -107.06 -35.42 -31.96
CA ALA A 173 -106.74 -36.82 -32.00
C ALA A 173 -107.20 -37.70 -33.11
N VAL A 174 -106.32 -38.56 -33.59
CA VAL A 174 -106.62 -39.93 -33.96
C VAL A 174 -105.60 -40.86 -33.32
N GLU A 175 -106.05 -41.73 -32.48
CA GLU A 175 -105.25 -42.81 -31.85
C GLU A 175 -104.84 -43.83 -32.92
N ASP A 176 -103.54 -43.96 -33.11
CA ASP A 176 -102.99 -45.02 -33.96
C ASP A 176 -102.43 -46.15 -33.04
N PRO A 177 -102.84 -47.37 -33.29
CA PRO A 177 -102.48 -48.55 -32.42
C PRO A 177 -101.03 -48.96 -32.45
N GLU A 178 -100.22 -48.28 -33.21
CA GLU A 178 -98.75 -48.56 -33.19
C GLU A 178 -97.99 -47.98 -32.00
N GLU A 179 -98.56 -47.06 -31.23
CA GLU A 179 -97.86 -46.46 -30.07
C GLU A 179 -97.70 -47.44 -28.87
N LYS A 180 -98.59 -48.47 -28.77
CA LYS A 180 -98.42 -49.46 -27.68
C LYS A 180 -97.22 -50.41 -27.86
N LYS A 181 -96.80 -50.60 -29.13
CA LYS A 181 -95.56 -51.43 -29.36
C LYS A 181 -94.28 -50.63 -29.22
N LYS A 182 -94.28 -49.32 -29.45
CA LYS A 182 -93.12 -48.43 -29.28
C LYS A 182 -92.86 -48.15 -27.77
N LYS A 183 -93.81 -48.04 -26.92
CA LYS A 183 -93.65 -47.86 -25.47
C LYS A 183 -93.10 -49.11 -24.81
N LYS A 184 -93.36 -50.32 -25.25
CA LYS A 184 -92.77 -51.57 -24.74
C LYS A 184 -91.33 -51.74 -25.19
N LYS A 185 -90.95 -51.30 -26.39
CA LYS A 185 -89.57 -51.36 -26.87
C LYS A 185 -88.66 -50.32 -26.21
N LYS A 186 -89.14 -49.05 -25.98
CA LYS A 186 -88.40 -48.02 -25.21
C LYS A 186 -88.20 -48.43 -23.73
N ARG A 187 -89.18 -49.06 -23.06
CA ARG A 187 -88.99 -49.54 -21.67
C ARG A 187 -87.98 -50.70 -21.60
N ARG A 188 -87.91 -51.60 -22.56
CA ARG A 188 -86.95 -52.69 -22.62
C ARG A 188 -85.54 -52.14 -22.91
N SER A 189 -85.36 -51.13 -23.72
CA SER A 189 -84.11 -50.43 -24.04
C SER A 189 -83.62 -49.63 -22.85
N LEU A 190 -84.50 -48.97 -22.07
CA LEU A 190 -84.17 -48.25 -20.86
C LEU A 190 -83.71 -49.22 -19.73
N LEU A 191 -84.41 -50.35 -19.65
CA LEU A 191 -84.02 -51.37 -18.64
C LEU A 191 -82.71 -52.04 -18.97
N ALA A 192 -82.43 -52.32 -20.27
CA ALA A 192 -81.11 -52.81 -20.72
C ALA A 192 -80.01 -51.77 -20.49
N PHE A 193 -80.29 -50.46 -20.70
CA PHE A 193 -79.33 -49.38 -20.40
C PHE A 193 -79.04 -49.31 -18.90
N TRP A 194 -80.06 -49.34 -18.05
CA TRP A 194 -79.82 -49.34 -16.56
C TRP A 194 -79.11 -50.61 -16.09
N LEU A 195 -79.45 -51.79 -16.74
CA LEU A 195 -78.73 -53.03 -16.39
C LEU A 195 -77.25 -52.96 -16.82
N SER A 196 -76.95 -52.44 -18.02
CA SER A 196 -75.56 -52.21 -18.46
C SER A 196 -74.88 -51.21 -17.61
N PHE A 197 -75.56 -50.11 -17.21
CA PHE A 197 -74.98 -49.12 -16.26
C PHE A 197 -74.74 -49.75 -14.90
N LEU A 198 -75.60 -50.57 -14.36
CA LEU A 198 -75.38 -51.28 -13.07
C LEU A 198 -74.22 -52.28 -13.18
N ILE A 199 -74.11 -52.99 -14.32
CA ILE A 199 -72.95 -53.88 -14.53
C ILE A 199 -71.65 -53.09 -14.62
N LEU A 200 -71.65 -51.97 -15.34
CA LEU A 200 -70.54 -51.09 -15.49
C LEU A 200 -70.20 -50.46 -14.12
N ALA A 201 -71.18 -49.95 -13.38
CA ALA A 201 -70.97 -49.39 -12.02
C ALA A 201 -70.47 -50.46 -11.04
N GLY A 202 -70.99 -51.69 -11.15
CA GLY A 202 -70.55 -52.84 -10.38
C GLY A 202 -69.09 -53.23 -10.72
N ALA A 203 -68.76 -53.21 -12.01
CA ALA A 203 -67.38 -53.47 -12.48
C ALA A 203 -66.42 -52.38 -12.03
N LEU A 204 -66.81 -51.10 -12.14
CA LEU A 204 -66.00 -49.97 -11.66
C LEU A 204 -65.88 -49.99 -10.14
N GLY A 205 -66.98 -50.31 -9.42
CA GLY A 205 -66.95 -50.50 -7.96
C GLY A 205 -66.09 -51.69 -7.55
N GLY A 206 -66.10 -52.75 -8.35
CA GLY A 206 -65.24 -53.93 -8.12
C GLY A 206 -63.74 -53.61 -8.35
N ILE A 207 -63.46 -52.88 -9.41
CA ILE A 207 -62.05 -52.38 -9.69
C ILE A 207 -61.60 -51.44 -8.59
N TYR A 208 -62.45 -50.47 -8.19
CA TYR A 208 -62.15 -49.57 -7.09
C TYR A 208 -61.91 -50.32 -5.76
N TYR A 209 -62.76 -51.27 -5.42
CA TYR A 209 -62.63 -52.07 -4.22
C TYR A 209 -61.36 -52.97 -4.26
N TYR A 210 -61.08 -53.56 -5.42
CA TYR A 210 -59.82 -54.33 -5.58
C TYR A 210 -58.60 -53.45 -5.40
N GLY A 211 -58.55 -52.29 -6.03
CA GLY A 211 -57.43 -51.33 -5.87
C GLY A 211 -57.32 -50.85 -4.43
N TYR A 212 -58.43 -50.54 -3.76
CA TYR A 212 -58.47 -50.22 -2.33
C TYR A 212 -57.86 -51.33 -1.46
N GLN A 213 -58.22 -52.59 -1.67
CA GLN A 213 -57.67 -53.73 -0.94
C GLN A 213 -56.18 -53.96 -1.28
N TYR A 214 -55.82 -53.73 -2.53
CA TYR A 214 -54.42 -53.87 -2.98
C TYR A 214 -53.51 -52.84 -2.32
N CYS A 215 -53.95 -51.59 -2.27
CA CYS A 215 -53.17 -50.50 -1.67
C CYS A 215 -53.12 -50.58 -0.15
N GLN A 216 -53.85 -51.45 0.55
CA GLN A 216 -53.67 -51.73 1.98
C GLN A 216 -52.34 -52.43 2.26
N THR A 217 -51.74 -53.10 1.26
CA THR A 217 -50.50 -53.88 1.42
C THR A 217 -49.41 -53.46 0.45
N HIS A 218 -49.71 -52.53 -0.47
CA HIS A 218 -48.80 -52.02 -1.47
C HIS A 218 -48.86 -50.52 -1.51
N PHE A 219 -47.75 -49.87 -1.80
CA PHE A 219 -47.67 -48.43 -2.05
C PHE A 219 -48.51 -48.05 -3.30
N MET A 220 -49.11 -46.91 -3.23
CA MET A 220 -49.90 -46.39 -4.35
C MET A 220 -49.05 -46.14 -5.61
N PRO A 221 -49.61 -46.23 -6.84
CA PRO A 221 -48.93 -45.85 -8.06
C PRO A 221 -48.37 -44.44 -7.94
N GLY A 222 -47.24 -44.16 -8.55
CA GLY A 222 -46.56 -42.86 -8.49
C GLY A 222 -45.92 -42.53 -7.14
N THR A 223 -45.81 -43.52 -6.22
CA THR A 223 -45.18 -43.33 -4.96
C THR A 223 -43.65 -43.41 -5.10
N THR A 224 -42.98 -42.34 -4.67
CA THR A 224 -41.51 -42.35 -4.52
C THR A 224 -41.13 -42.16 -3.04
N ILE A 225 -40.09 -42.85 -2.61
CA ILE A 225 -39.48 -42.69 -1.28
C ILE A 225 -38.04 -42.29 -1.50
N ASN A 226 -37.67 -41.10 -1.00
CA ASN A 226 -36.34 -40.49 -1.24
C ASN A 226 -35.94 -40.43 -2.72
N GLY A 227 -36.94 -40.22 -3.60
CA GLY A 227 -36.74 -40.19 -5.03
C GLY A 227 -36.67 -41.54 -5.74
N TYR A 228 -36.75 -42.67 -4.99
CA TYR A 228 -36.78 -44.01 -5.54
C TYR A 228 -38.24 -44.43 -5.79
N ASP A 229 -38.51 -44.98 -6.99
CA ASP A 229 -39.85 -45.48 -7.33
C ASP A 229 -40.17 -46.74 -6.54
N CYS A 230 -41.14 -46.60 -5.63
CA CYS A 230 -41.71 -47.67 -4.83
C CYS A 230 -43.15 -47.98 -5.21
N SER A 231 -43.61 -47.54 -6.39
CA SER A 231 -44.94 -47.80 -6.90
C SER A 231 -45.26 -49.28 -6.89
N ASP A 232 -46.46 -49.63 -6.39
CA ASP A 232 -46.99 -51.00 -6.39
C ASP A 232 -46.15 -52.04 -5.55
N MET A 233 -45.16 -51.57 -4.78
CA MET A 233 -44.35 -52.43 -3.91
C MET A 233 -45.03 -52.65 -2.53
N THR A 234 -44.82 -53.82 -1.96
CA THR A 234 -45.06 -54.07 -0.52
C THR A 234 -43.96 -53.38 0.30
N ALA A 235 -44.19 -53.19 1.57
CA ALA A 235 -43.15 -52.67 2.48
C ALA A 235 -41.87 -53.52 2.46
N ASP A 236 -42.00 -54.83 2.46
CA ASP A 236 -40.87 -55.77 2.34
C ASP A 236 -40.12 -55.65 1.02
N GLU A 237 -40.80 -55.38 -0.07
CA GLU A 237 -40.17 -55.17 -1.38
C GLU A 237 -39.46 -53.84 -1.46
N ALA A 238 -40.07 -52.78 -0.94
CA ALA A 238 -39.43 -51.49 -0.83
C ALA A 238 -38.18 -51.58 0.07
N GLN A 239 -38.25 -52.24 1.23
CA GLN A 239 -37.07 -52.47 2.09
C GLN A 239 -35.98 -53.27 1.40
N ARG A 240 -36.31 -54.35 0.69
CA ARG A 240 -35.30 -55.09 -0.11
C ARG A 240 -34.70 -54.26 -1.22
N TRP A 241 -35.47 -53.37 -1.80
CA TRP A 241 -34.97 -52.45 -2.81
C TRP A 241 -33.99 -51.47 -2.19
N PHE A 242 -34.28 -50.91 -0.97
CA PHE A 242 -33.33 -50.10 -0.20
C PHE A 242 -32.06 -50.86 0.18
N ASP A 243 -32.16 -52.16 0.57
CA ASP A 243 -31.00 -53.00 0.80
C ASP A 243 -30.11 -53.14 -0.48
N ILE A 244 -30.75 -53.32 -1.64
CA ILE A 244 -30.03 -53.40 -2.91
C ILE A 244 -29.44 -52.02 -3.30
N ALA A 245 -30.21 -50.97 -3.08
CA ALA A 245 -29.74 -49.61 -3.33
C ALA A 245 -28.55 -49.23 -2.44
N ALA A 246 -28.61 -49.63 -1.15
CA ALA A 246 -27.52 -49.42 -0.21
C ALA A 246 -26.21 -50.11 -0.64
N LYS A 247 -26.31 -51.33 -1.20
CA LYS A 247 -25.12 -52.06 -1.72
C LYS A 247 -24.51 -51.41 -2.99
N ASN A 248 -25.34 -50.65 -3.73
CA ASN A 248 -24.91 -49.91 -4.91
C ASN A 248 -24.65 -48.41 -4.60
N TYR A 249 -24.76 -48.04 -3.31
CA TYR A 249 -24.49 -46.66 -2.91
C TYR A 249 -23.03 -46.30 -3.14
N VAL A 250 -22.81 -45.08 -3.60
CA VAL A 250 -21.51 -44.54 -3.92
C VAL A 250 -21.43 -43.12 -3.39
N MET A 251 -20.37 -42.85 -2.63
CA MET A 251 -20.08 -41.55 -2.09
C MET A 251 -18.92 -40.92 -2.87
N ASN A 252 -19.10 -39.70 -3.34
CA ASN A 252 -18.03 -38.92 -3.93
C ASN A 252 -17.50 -37.92 -2.88
N ILE A 253 -16.20 -37.89 -2.69
CA ILE A 253 -15.52 -36.96 -1.79
C ILE A 253 -14.76 -35.99 -2.65
N ARG A 254 -15.08 -34.69 -2.55
CA ARG A 254 -14.37 -33.63 -3.22
C ARG A 254 -13.33 -33.02 -2.28
N PHE A 255 -12.07 -33.07 -2.69
CA PHE A 255 -10.94 -32.53 -1.93
C PHE A 255 -10.55 -31.13 -2.39
N ARG A 256 -9.83 -30.43 -1.52
CA ARG A 256 -9.19 -29.15 -1.84
C ARG A 256 -8.29 -29.32 -3.05
N GLY A 257 -8.41 -28.39 -4.00
CA GLY A 257 -7.69 -28.50 -5.29
C GLY A 257 -8.52 -29.16 -6.39
N GLY A 258 -9.72 -29.67 -6.06
CA GLY A 258 -10.72 -30.17 -7.02
C GLY A 258 -10.62 -31.66 -7.36
N ALA A 259 -9.70 -32.39 -6.72
CA ALA A 259 -9.67 -33.84 -6.83
C ALA A 259 -10.97 -34.42 -6.25
N THR A 260 -11.48 -35.50 -6.86
CA THR A 260 -12.67 -36.20 -6.40
C THR A 260 -12.41 -37.69 -6.37
N GLU A 261 -12.61 -38.29 -5.23
CA GLU A 261 -12.47 -39.71 -4.98
C GLU A 261 -13.84 -40.33 -4.70
N THR A 262 -13.97 -41.57 -5.05
CA THR A 262 -15.24 -42.28 -4.98
C THR A 262 -15.09 -43.51 -4.06
N LEU A 263 -15.95 -43.60 -3.05
CA LEU A 263 -16.07 -44.75 -2.17
C LEU A 263 -17.34 -45.51 -2.48
N SER A 264 -17.23 -46.85 -2.64
CA SER A 264 -18.39 -47.72 -2.75
C SER A 264 -18.95 -48.04 -1.37
N ALA A 265 -20.15 -48.63 -1.32
CA ALA A 265 -20.73 -49.14 -0.08
C ALA A 265 -19.82 -50.17 0.61
N GLU A 266 -19.08 -50.98 -0.15
CA GLU A 266 -18.13 -51.96 0.37
C GLU A 266 -16.93 -51.30 1.05
N ASP A 267 -16.43 -50.21 0.45
CA ASP A 267 -15.31 -49.40 1.00
C ASP A 267 -15.64 -48.68 2.28
N MET A 268 -16.96 -48.52 2.57
CA MET A 268 -17.46 -47.90 3.79
C MET A 268 -18.04 -48.87 4.79
N GLY A 269 -18.12 -50.19 4.43
CA GLY A 269 -18.88 -51.14 5.21
C GLY A 269 -20.34 -50.72 5.39
N PHE A 270 -20.91 -50.06 4.36
CA PHE A 270 -22.22 -49.42 4.42
C PHE A 270 -23.33 -50.43 4.30
N SER A 271 -24.33 -50.32 5.16
CA SER A 271 -25.52 -51.16 5.16
C SER A 271 -26.76 -50.40 5.57
N TYR A 272 -27.88 -50.74 4.95
CA TYR A 272 -29.18 -50.23 5.33
C TYR A 272 -29.72 -50.99 6.55
N GLN A 273 -30.23 -50.27 7.56
CA GLN A 273 -30.97 -50.86 8.69
C GLN A 273 -32.39 -50.39 8.66
N PRO A 274 -33.39 -51.31 8.47
CA PRO A 274 -34.79 -50.96 8.53
C PRO A 274 -35.17 -50.45 9.92
N ASP A 275 -35.70 -49.24 10.01
CA ASP A 275 -36.17 -48.62 11.25
C ASP A 275 -37.71 -48.68 11.40
N GLY A 276 -38.40 -49.34 10.44
CA GLY A 276 -39.87 -49.42 10.38
C GLY A 276 -40.52 -48.19 9.77
N SER A 277 -39.77 -47.19 9.31
CA SER A 277 -40.33 -46.00 8.69
C SER A 277 -41.10 -46.29 7.41
N ILE A 278 -40.65 -47.26 6.60
CA ILE A 278 -41.32 -47.71 5.36
C ILE A 278 -42.68 -48.33 5.71
N ASP A 279 -42.77 -49.14 6.74
CA ASP A 279 -44.03 -49.73 7.25
C ASP A 279 -45.00 -48.65 7.72
N VAL A 280 -44.49 -47.63 8.40
CA VAL A 280 -45.30 -46.49 8.86
C VAL A 280 -45.80 -45.65 7.70
N LEU A 281 -45.01 -45.44 6.64
CA LEU A 281 -45.46 -44.75 5.44
C LEU A 281 -46.61 -45.53 4.75
N LEU A 282 -46.45 -46.86 4.60
CA LEU A 282 -47.50 -47.72 4.00
C LEU A 282 -48.80 -47.68 4.82
N GLN A 283 -48.71 -47.71 6.16
CA GLN A 283 -49.90 -47.65 7.03
C GLN A 283 -50.59 -46.29 7.04
N ASN A 284 -49.87 -45.22 6.73
CA ASN A 284 -50.41 -43.86 6.75
C ASN A 284 -50.91 -43.37 5.38
N GLN A 285 -50.78 -44.18 4.34
CA GLN A 285 -51.36 -43.77 3.03
C GLN A 285 -52.89 -43.87 3.06
N ASP A 286 -53.56 -42.98 2.30
CA ASP A 286 -55.03 -43.01 2.16
C ASP A 286 -55.42 -43.84 0.91
N GLU A 287 -55.65 -45.10 1.13
CA GLU A 287 -55.96 -46.10 0.08
C GLU A 287 -57.20 -45.70 -0.72
N THR A 288 -58.04 -44.81 -0.18
CA THR A 288 -59.24 -44.36 -0.91
C THR A 288 -58.92 -43.49 -2.07
N LEU A 289 -57.73 -42.89 -2.11
CA LEU A 289 -57.25 -41.99 -3.14
C LEU A 289 -56.43 -42.68 -4.24
N TRP A 290 -56.27 -44.02 -4.24
CA TRP A 290 -55.43 -44.73 -5.18
C TRP A 290 -55.68 -44.37 -6.68
N PRO A 291 -56.93 -44.10 -7.17
CA PRO A 291 -57.14 -43.74 -8.59
C PRO A 291 -56.54 -42.37 -8.96
N LYS A 292 -56.38 -41.48 -7.98
CA LYS A 292 -55.78 -40.14 -8.15
C LYS A 292 -54.30 -40.27 -8.46
N TYR A 293 -53.61 -41.17 -7.82
CA TYR A 293 -52.18 -41.33 -7.91
C TYR A 293 -51.68 -42.04 -9.17
N TYR A 294 -52.53 -42.47 -10.06
CA TYR A 294 -52.21 -42.79 -11.46
C TYR A 294 -51.95 -41.52 -12.28
N LEU A 295 -52.36 -40.35 -11.78
CA LEU A 295 -52.24 -39.05 -12.51
C LEU A 295 -51.34 -38.05 -11.74
N GLU A 296 -51.11 -38.29 -10.47
CA GLU A 296 -50.30 -37.44 -9.58
C GLU A 296 -49.25 -38.33 -8.89
N GLU A 297 -48.05 -37.76 -8.68
CA GLU A 297 -47.00 -38.45 -7.95
C GLU A 297 -47.14 -38.21 -6.43
N ASN A 298 -46.76 -39.19 -5.65
CA ASN A 298 -46.75 -39.14 -4.19
C ASN A 298 -45.30 -39.28 -3.68
N HIS A 299 -44.75 -38.19 -3.18
CA HIS A 299 -43.36 -38.14 -2.75
C HIS A 299 -43.27 -38.25 -1.23
N TYR A 300 -42.62 -39.29 -0.73
CA TYR A 300 -42.25 -39.43 0.67
C TYR A 300 -40.76 -39.22 0.86
N THR A 301 -40.43 -38.68 2.03
CA THR A 301 -39.06 -38.58 2.48
C THR A 301 -38.94 -39.28 3.82
N ILE A 302 -38.03 -40.22 3.91
CA ILE A 302 -37.61 -40.82 5.16
C ILE A 302 -36.17 -40.44 5.42
N THR A 303 -35.77 -40.35 6.67
CA THR A 303 -34.37 -40.29 7.05
C THR A 303 -33.81 -41.70 6.94
N PRO A 304 -32.98 -42.01 5.96
CA PRO A 304 -32.44 -43.36 5.84
C PRO A 304 -31.56 -43.65 7.04
N THR A 305 -31.78 -44.81 7.62
CA THR A 305 -30.95 -45.35 8.69
C THR A 305 -29.85 -46.20 8.06
N GLY A 306 -28.93 -45.55 7.34
CA GLY A 306 -27.70 -46.18 6.90
C GLY A 306 -26.70 -46.23 8.05
N THR A 307 -25.99 -47.32 8.15
CA THR A 307 -24.84 -47.46 9.08
C THR A 307 -23.62 -47.80 8.26
N TYR A 308 -22.47 -47.35 8.71
CA TYR A 308 -21.17 -47.66 8.12
C TYR A 308 -20.30 -48.31 9.19
N ASP A 309 -19.25 -48.99 8.77
CA ASP A 309 -18.20 -49.52 9.63
C ASP A 309 -17.04 -48.49 9.70
N PRO A 310 -16.81 -47.88 10.87
CA PRO A 310 -15.78 -46.86 11.04
C PRO A 310 -14.34 -47.35 10.67
N ASP A 311 -14.02 -48.61 11.01
CA ASP A 311 -12.70 -49.18 10.79
C ASP A 311 -12.47 -49.43 9.28
N ILE A 312 -13.51 -49.86 8.54
CA ILE A 312 -13.45 -50.06 7.10
C ILE A 312 -13.35 -48.71 6.39
N LEU A 313 -14.19 -47.76 6.78
CA LEU A 313 -14.17 -46.40 6.20
C LEU A 313 -12.82 -45.74 6.42
N GLU A 314 -12.26 -45.77 7.63
CA GLU A 314 -10.95 -45.19 7.91
C GLU A 314 -9.85 -45.83 7.09
N ALA A 315 -9.86 -47.17 6.96
CA ALA A 315 -8.87 -47.90 6.14
C ALA A 315 -8.96 -47.51 4.65
N SER A 316 -10.16 -47.34 4.10
CA SER A 316 -10.40 -46.95 2.74
C SER A 316 -9.99 -45.50 2.49
N LEU A 317 -10.37 -44.58 3.39
CA LEU A 317 -9.91 -43.19 3.32
C LEU A 317 -8.40 -43.07 3.36
N ARG A 318 -7.74 -43.81 4.27
CA ARG A 318 -6.27 -43.82 4.41
C ARG A 318 -5.56 -44.29 3.14
N ALA A 319 -6.21 -45.09 2.29
CA ALA A 319 -5.65 -45.56 1.04
C ALA A 319 -5.76 -44.54 -0.12
N LEU A 320 -6.54 -43.48 0.04
CA LEU A 320 -6.74 -42.45 -1.00
C LEU A 320 -5.43 -41.71 -1.31
N PRO A 321 -5.20 -41.32 -2.57
CA PRO A 321 -4.01 -40.56 -2.95
C PRO A 321 -3.83 -39.25 -2.18
N GLU A 322 -4.92 -38.54 -1.91
CA GLU A 322 -4.91 -37.24 -1.21
C GLU A 322 -4.47 -37.36 0.25
N LEU A 323 -4.56 -38.53 0.84
CA LEU A 323 -4.15 -38.80 2.23
C LEU A 323 -2.76 -39.39 2.36
N GLN A 324 -2.01 -39.54 1.24
CA GLN A 324 -0.61 -39.96 1.28
C GLN A 324 0.27 -38.76 1.67
N GLU A 325 1.23 -38.95 2.59
CA GLU A 325 2.09 -37.87 3.11
C GLU A 325 2.81 -37.11 1.98
N GLU A 326 3.19 -37.82 0.91
CA GLU A 326 3.88 -37.24 -0.24
C GLU A 326 3.02 -36.27 -1.09
N ASN A 327 1.69 -36.39 -0.97
CA ASN A 327 0.73 -35.57 -1.71
C ASN A 327 0.14 -34.46 -0.84
N MET A 328 0.39 -34.49 0.47
CA MET A 328 -0.10 -33.47 1.38
C MET A 328 0.83 -32.27 1.43
N ILE A 329 0.26 -31.07 1.26
CA ILE A 329 0.93 -29.81 1.46
C ILE A 329 0.64 -29.36 2.89
N LEU A 330 1.71 -29.08 3.66
CA LEU A 330 1.55 -28.52 5.00
C LEU A 330 1.03 -27.08 4.92
N PRO A 331 0.16 -26.66 5.84
CA PRO A 331 -0.21 -25.26 5.93
C PRO A 331 0.98 -24.43 6.41
N GLU A 332 1.16 -23.25 5.85
CA GLU A 332 2.18 -22.29 6.26
C GLU A 332 1.52 -21.02 6.76
N ASP A 333 2.07 -20.45 7.83
CA ASP A 333 1.56 -19.23 8.44
C ASP A 333 1.77 -18.02 7.53
N ALA A 334 0.82 -17.10 7.51
CA ALA A 334 1.03 -15.78 6.95
C ALA A 334 2.11 -15.02 7.72
N TYR A 335 2.93 -14.26 7.01
CA TYR A 335 4.01 -13.48 7.61
C TYR A 335 4.20 -12.13 6.90
N ILE A 336 4.93 -11.22 7.56
CA ILE A 336 5.24 -9.91 7.01
C ILE A 336 6.61 -9.98 6.33
N GLN A 337 6.68 -9.49 5.11
CA GLN A 337 7.90 -9.35 4.31
C GLN A 337 7.99 -7.93 3.76
N PHE A 338 9.21 -7.40 3.67
CA PHE A 338 9.44 -6.16 2.92
C PHE A 338 9.53 -6.49 1.43
N ARG A 339 8.79 -5.73 0.63
CA ARG A 339 8.87 -5.73 -0.83
C ARG A 339 9.59 -4.47 -1.25
N ASP A 340 10.76 -4.64 -1.87
CA ASP A 340 11.58 -3.54 -2.35
C ASP A 340 10.81 -2.69 -3.37
N GLY A 341 11.11 -1.39 -3.37
CA GLY A 341 10.56 -0.45 -4.32
C GLY A 341 11.11 -0.61 -5.73
N THR A 342 10.70 0.28 -6.60
CA THR A 342 11.18 0.42 -7.98
C THR A 342 11.70 1.84 -8.19
N GLU A 343 12.10 2.20 -9.41
CA GLU A 343 12.46 3.58 -9.73
C GLU A 343 11.32 4.57 -9.45
N ASP A 344 10.07 4.12 -9.62
CA ASP A 344 8.87 4.96 -9.52
C ASP A 344 8.10 4.80 -8.20
N THR A 345 8.41 3.79 -7.40
CA THR A 345 7.65 3.47 -6.18
C THR A 345 8.56 3.11 -5.02
N ASP A 346 8.25 3.62 -3.84
CA ASP A 346 8.90 3.21 -2.60
C ASP A 346 8.52 1.78 -2.22
N GLY A 347 9.43 1.07 -1.55
CA GLY A 347 9.17 -0.24 -0.98
C GLY A 347 8.15 -0.19 0.17
N GLU A 348 7.61 -1.35 0.53
CA GLU A 348 6.64 -1.46 1.61
C GLU A 348 6.67 -2.82 2.29
N PHE A 349 6.25 -2.89 3.53
CA PHE A 349 5.97 -4.15 4.20
C PHE A 349 4.62 -4.69 3.72
N VAL A 350 4.61 -5.95 3.29
CA VAL A 350 3.42 -6.65 2.81
C VAL A 350 3.20 -7.93 3.59
N ILE A 351 1.94 -8.34 3.70
CA ILE A 351 1.61 -9.65 4.24
C ILE A 351 1.72 -10.67 3.11
N VAL A 352 2.60 -11.64 3.27
CA VAL A 352 2.60 -12.83 2.44
C VAL A 352 1.50 -13.75 2.99
N PRO A 353 0.49 -14.09 2.15
CA PRO A 353 -0.64 -14.89 2.61
C PRO A 353 -0.23 -16.27 3.12
N ASP A 354 -1.03 -16.80 4.03
CA ASP A 354 -0.93 -18.17 4.48
C ASP A 354 -1.15 -19.17 3.34
N VAL A 355 -0.47 -20.27 3.42
CA VAL A 355 -0.74 -21.43 2.55
C VAL A 355 -1.71 -22.33 3.30
N LYS A 356 -2.94 -22.45 2.77
CA LYS A 356 -3.97 -23.29 3.40
C LYS A 356 -3.55 -24.76 3.52
N GLY A 357 -2.65 -25.21 2.65
CA GLY A 357 -2.21 -26.59 2.60
C GLY A 357 -3.32 -27.57 2.21
N SER A 358 -2.99 -28.86 2.17
CA SER A 358 -3.94 -29.96 1.93
C SER A 358 -3.85 -31.07 2.99
N THR A 359 -3.14 -30.82 4.09
CA THR A 359 -3.00 -31.80 5.17
C THR A 359 -4.35 -32.04 5.84
N ILE A 360 -4.77 -33.30 5.84
CA ILE A 360 -6.07 -33.75 6.35
C ILE A 360 -5.91 -34.36 7.75
N ASP A 361 -6.92 -34.09 8.59
CA ASP A 361 -7.18 -34.83 9.82
C ASP A 361 -8.13 -35.97 9.49
N LEU A 362 -7.59 -37.20 9.49
CA LEU A 362 -8.31 -38.37 9.05
C LEU A 362 -9.55 -38.68 9.93
N ASP A 363 -9.42 -38.46 11.23
CA ASP A 363 -10.54 -38.73 12.19
C ASP A 363 -11.73 -37.79 11.89
N GLN A 364 -11.45 -36.52 11.60
CA GLN A 364 -12.48 -35.55 11.26
C GLN A 364 -13.09 -35.80 9.89
N LEU A 365 -12.26 -36.13 8.90
CA LEU A 365 -12.74 -36.49 7.57
C LEU A 365 -13.64 -37.74 7.65
N ALA A 366 -13.21 -38.81 8.35
CA ALA A 366 -13.96 -40.06 8.48
C ALA A 366 -15.30 -39.82 9.15
N ALA A 367 -15.33 -39.01 10.21
CA ALA A 367 -16.58 -38.64 10.88
C ALA A 367 -17.54 -37.90 9.93
N GLY A 368 -17.04 -36.90 9.20
CA GLY A 368 -17.87 -36.13 8.27
C GLY A 368 -18.38 -36.95 7.09
N VAL A 369 -17.53 -37.78 6.47
CA VAL A 369 -17.91 -38.70 5.39
C VAL A 369 -18.92 -39.74 5.91
N GLY A 370 -18.70 -40.31 7.10
CA GLY A 370 -19.61 -41.26 7.72
C GLY A 370 -20.97 -40.65 8.01
N ASP A 371 -21.01 -39.42 8.52
CA ASP A 371 -22.26 -38.68 8.76
C ASP A 371 -23.01 -38.39 7.45
N ALA A 372 -22.30 -38.03 6.37
CA ALA A 372 -22.86 -37.80 5.05
C ALA A 372 -23.42 -39.11 4.45
N ALA A 373 -22.65 -40.21 4.58
CA ALA A 373 -23.11 -41.55 4.18
C ALA A 373 -24.36 -41.99 4.92
N ALA A 374 -24.42 -41.78 6.25
CA ALA A 374 -25.60 -42.10 7.05
C ALA A 374 -26.86 -41.34 6.57
N ARG A 375 -26.72 -40.18 5.91
CA ARG A 375 -27.79 -39.39 5.30
C ARG A 375 -28.02 -39.72 3.82
N TYR A 376 -27.29 -40.71 3.25
CA TYR A 376 -27.35 -41.08 1.84
C TYR A 376 -27.00 -39.91 0.91
N GLU A 377 -26.07 -39.03 1.30
CA GLU A 377 -25.56 -37.98 0.46
C GLU A 377 -24.62 -38.58 -0.60
N GLU A 378 -24.81 -38.24 -1.88
CA GLU A 378 -24.00 -38.77 -2.98
C GLU A 378 -22.64 -38.08 -3.12
N MET A 379 -22.49 -36.89 -2.47
CA MET A 379 -21.28 -36.09 -2.51
C MET A 379 -21.08 -35.36 -1.20
N VAL A 380 -19.85 -35.33 -0.74
CA VAL A 380 -19.41 -34.52 0.38
C VAL A 380 -18.18 -33.71 -0.05
N ASP A 381 -18.16 -32.44 0.34
CA ASP A 381 -16.98 -31.60 0.19
C ASP A 381 -16.16 -31.65 1.48
N ALA A 382 -14.91 -32.13 1.37
CA ALA A 382 -14.02 -32.20 2.52
C ALA A 382 -13.71 -30.82 3.11
N GLU A 383 -13.87 -29.71 2.35
CA GLU A 383 -13.74 -28.34 2.89
C GLU A 383 -14.91 -27.92 3.78
N GLU A 384 -16.08 -28.53 3.59
CA GLU A 384 -17.27 -28.26 4.42
C GLU A 384 -17.30 -29.08 5.72
N ILE A 385 -16.46 -30.13 5.81
CA ILE A 385 -16.32 -30.90 7.04
C ILE A 385 -15.49 -30.11 8.05
N PRO A 386 -16.04 -29.79 9.22
CA PRO A 386 -15.33 -29.02 10.24
C PRO A 386 -14.03 -29.71 10.66
N TYR A 387 -12.93 -28.96 10.61
CA TYR A 387 -11.59 -29.42 11.01
C TYR A 387 -10.99 -30.57 10.20
N ALA A 388 -11.58 -30.94 9.06
CA ALA A 388 -11.00 -31.97 8.20
C ALA A 388 -9.63 -31.56 7.66
N TYR A 389 -9.39 -30.28 7.43
CA TYR A 389 -8.07 -29.78 7.05
C TYR A 389 -7.38 -29.09 8.21
N LYS A 390 -6.06 -29.35 8.35
CA LYS A 390 -5.22 -28.53 9.22
C LYS A 390 -5.12 -27.12 8.63
N THR A 391 -5.21 -26.13 9.50
CA THR A 391 -5.15 -24.72 9.12
C THR A 391 -3.84 -24.11 9.60
N ALA A 392 -3.37 -23.08 8.90
CA ALA A 392 -2.29 -22.23 9.39
C ALA A 392 -2.63 -21.62 10.75
N GLY A 393 -1.64 -21.47 11.60
CA GLY A 393 -1.80 -20.86 12.92
C GLY A 393 -2.02 -19.35 12.85
N THR A 394 -1.52 -18.70 11.77
CA THR A 394 -1.69 -17.28 11.48
C THR A 394 -2.19 -17.12 10.06
N GLN A 395 -3.33 -16.46 9.88
CA GLN A 395 -3.93 -16.18 8.58
C GLN A 395 -3.62 -14.76 8.14
N ALA A 396 -3.73 -14.49 6.83
CA ALA A 396 -3.41 -13.17 6.27
C ALA A 396 -4.29 -12.04 6.81
N ASP A 397 -5.49 -12.35 7.26
CA ASP A 397 -6.46 -11.42 7.87
C ASP A 397 -6.38 -11.35 9.40
N ASP A 398 -5.38 -12.02 10.03
CA ASP A 398 -5.16 -11.89 11.47
C ASP A 398 -4.96 -10.42 11.85
N ALA A 399 -5.83 -9.93 12.72
CA ALA A 399 -5.85 -8.52 13.09
C ALA A 399 -4.53 -8.03 13.69
N LYS A 400 -3.75 -8.90 14.35
CA LYS A 400 -2.45 -8.53 14.93
C LYS A 400 -1.38 -8.47 13.86
N LEU A 401 -1.44 -9.37 12.88
CA LEU A 401 -0.53 -9.37 11.74
C LEU A 401 -0.76 -8.12 10.89
N VAL A 402 -2.03 -7.81 10.58
CA VAL A 402 -2.43 -6.63 9.82
C VAL A 402 -1.99 -5.35 10.55
N ALA A 403 -2.34 -5.21 11.83
CA ALA A 403 -1.92 -4.05 12.61
C ALA A 403 -0.39 -3.91 12.64
N ARG A 404 0.32 -5.03 12.76
CA ARG A 404 1.79 -5.02 12.76
C ARG A 404 2.39 -4.61 11.43
N CYS A 405 1.80 -5.02 10.32
CA CYS A 405 2.21 -4.61 8.97
C CYS A 405 2.00 -3.09 8.78
N MET A 406 0.87 -2.56 9.25
CA MET A 406 0.60 -1.12 9.23
C MET A 406 1.60 -0.35 10.09
N ASP A 407 1.84 -0.78 11.33
CA ASP A 407 2.84 -0.16 12.22
C ASP A 407 4.24 -0.08 11.58
N LEU A 408 4.66 -1.14 10.86
CA LEU A 408 5.95 -1.15 10.18
C LEU A 408 5.98 -0.16 9.01
N ASN A 409 4.92 -0.10 8.23
CA ASN A 409 4.81 0.87 7.14
C ASN A 409 4.74 2.31 7.66
N ASP A 410 4.09 2.55 8.79
CA ASP A 410 4.08 3.87 9.42
C ASP A 410 5.48 4.27 9.91
N MET A 411 6.29 3.32 10.41
CA MET A 411 7.66 3.59 10.85
C MET A 411 8.59 3.99 9.69
N VAL A 412 8.34 3.53 8.48
CA VAL A 412 9.18 3.78 7.29
C VAL A 412 8.48 4.59 6.21
N GLY A 413 7.33 5.19 6.51
CA GLY A 413 6.44 5.80 5.52
C GLY A 413 6.88 7.14 4.95
N ALA A 414 7.97 7.73 5.44
CA ALA A 414 8.53 8.96 4.89
C ALA A 414 9.24 8.70 3.56
N SER A 415 9.16 9.66 2.65
CA SER A 415 9.85 9.62 1.34
C SER A 415 10.33 11.02 0.99
N LEU A 416 11.63 11.24 1.17
CA LEU A 416 12.28 12.53 0.98
C LEU A 416 13.32 12.42 -0.13
N THR A 417 13.24 13.32 -1.11
CA THR A 417 14.25 13.47 -2.15
C THR A 417 14.97 14.79 -1.95
N TYR A 418 16.27 14.75 -1.70
CA TYR A 418 17.11 15.92 -1.56
C TYR A 418 17.79 16.22 -2.89
N VAL A 419 17.54 17.43 -3.41
CA VAL A 419 18.21 17.93 -4.61
C VAL A 419 19.45 18.70 -4.18
N MET A 420 20.61 18.17 -4.55
CA MET A 420 21.90 18.75 -4.21
C MET A 420 22.29 19.89 -5.16
N PRO A 421 23.33 20.71 -4.83
CA PRO A 421 23.75 21.85 -5.67
C PRO A 421 24.13 21.46 -7.11
N ASP A 422 24.70 20.28 -7.31
CA ASP A 422 25.06 19.71 -8.61
C ASP A 422 23.88 19.08 -9.36
N LYS A 423 22.65 19.17 -8.78
CA LYS A 423 21.40 18.60 -9.27
C LYS A 423 21.31 17.07 -9.13
N GLU A 424 22.27 16.43 -8.45
CA GLU A 424 22.11 15.03 -8.05
C GLU A 424 21.04 14.91 -6.96
N GLU A 425 20.39 13.77 -6.90
CA GLU A 425 19.33 13.48 -5.94
C GLU A 425 19.77 12.45 -4.92
N ILE A 426 19.55 12.72 -3.64
CA ILE A 426 19.75 11.79 -2.54
C ILE A 426 18.38 11.46 -1.97
N ARG A 427 18.00 10.17 -2.02
CA ARG A 427 16.68 9.72 -1.55
C ARG A 427 16.77 9.05 -0.18
N LEU A 428 15.80 9.37 0.67
CA LEU A 428 15.54 8.73 1.94
C LEU A 428 14.09 8.28 1.97
N ASN A 429 13.88 7.01 1.68
CA ASN A 429 12.56 6.40 1.58
C ASN A 429 12.50 5.09 2.37
N SER A 430 11.42 4.35 2.27
CA SER A 430 11.22 3.07 2.96
C SER A 430 12.29 2.03 2.64
N ASP A 431 12.86 2.05 1.42
CA ASP A 431 13.95 1.12 1.04
C ASP A 431 15.23 1.36 1.85
N VAL A 432 15.47 2.59 2.31
CA VAL A 432 16.56 2.95 3.20
C VAL A 432 16.13 2.80 4.67
N LEU A 433 14.94 3.31 5.01
CA LEU A 433 14.45 3.37 6.39
C LEU A 433 14.20 1.98 7.00
N LYS A 434 13.89 0.95 6.19
CA LYS A 434 13.75 -0.44 6.68
C LYS A 434 15.01 -0.94 7.38
N ASP A 435 16.19 -0.50 6.90
CA ASP A 435 17.48 -0.92 7.43
C ASP A 435 17.86 -0.18 8.74
N TRP A 436 17.06 0.83 9.12
CA TRP A 436 17.18 1.53 10.41
C TRP A 436 16.40 0.80 11.52
N LEU A 437 15.49 -0.12 11.14
CA LEU A 437 14.77 -0.93 12.10
C LEU A 437 15.66 -2.02 12.69
N VAL A 438 15.53 -2.25 13.96
CA VAL A 438 16.30 -3.25 14.70
C VAL A 438 15.41 -4.37 15.24
N LYS A 439 15.99 -5.54 15.50
CA LYS A 439 15.24 -6.65 16.09
C LYS A 439 15.26 -6.55 17.60
N ASP A 440 14.07 -6.55 18.21
CA ASP A 440 13.92 -6.65 19.67
C ASP A 440 14.33 -8.05 20.19
N LYS A 441 14.26 -8.25 21.50
CA LYS A 441 14.57 -9.53 22.16
C LYS A 441 13.66 -10.70 21.71
N LYS A 442 12.55 -10.39 21.03
CA LYS A 442 11.61 -11.36 20.48
C LYS A 442 11.78 -11.54 18.96
N GLY A 443 12.78 -10.91 18.37
CA GLY A 443 13.06 -10.96 16.94
C GLY A 443 12.15 -10.07 16.09
N ARG A 444 11.35 -9.18 16.69
CA ARG A 444 10.44 -8.28 15.97
C ARG A 444 11.19 -7.01 15.58
N LEU A 445 10.98 -6.52 14.36
CA LEU A 445 11.51 -5.24 13.90
C LEU A 445 10.87 -4.11 14.74
N VAL A 446 11.67 -3.21 15.28
CA VAL A 446 11.21 -2.06 16.06
C VAL A 446 12.06 -0.84 15.72
N LYS A 447 11.51 0.34 15.90
CA LYS A 447 12.22 1.60 15.92
C LYS A 447 12.93 1.72 17.28
N ASP A 448 14.26 1.87 17.26
CA ASP A 448 15.06 2.20 18.45
C ASP A 448 15.46 3.67 18.37
N GLU A 449 15.06 4.46 19.34
CA GLU A 449 15.22 5.93 19.32
C GLU A 449 16.67 6.39 19.26
N GLU A 450 17.59 5.69 19.91
CA GLU A 450 19.01 6.07 19.90
C GLU A 450 19.65 5.75 18.54
N ILE A 451 19.37 4.56 18.01
CA ILE A 451 19.85 4.17 16.67
C ILE A 451 19.24 5.08 15.60
N TRP A 452 17.96 5.41 15.74
CA TRP A 452 17.28 6.29 14.79
C TRP A 452 17.91 7.68 14.75
N LYS A 453 18.24 8.23 15.93
CA LYS A 453 18.91 9.51 16.04
C LYS A 453 20.34 9.48 15.45
N GLU A 454 21.09 8.39 15.66
CA GLU A 454 22.40 8.17 15.03
C GLU A 454 22.25 8.14 13.50
N LYS A 455 21.30 7.37 12.98
CA LYS A 455 21.04 7.27 11.53
C LYS A 455 20.63 8.58 10.88
N ILE A 456 19.81 9.38 11.56
CA ILE A 456 19.48 10.75 11.11
C ILE A 456 20.77 11.59 11.02
N SER A 457 21.65 11.48 12.03
CA SER A 457 22.90 12.23 12.00
C SER A 457 23.82 11.78 10.86
N ASP A 458 23.95 10.48 10.63
CA ASP A 458 24.74 9.90 9.53
C ASP A 458 24.20 10.36 8.16
N PHE A 459 22.87 10.35 8.00
CA PHE A 459 22.26 10.77 6.75
C PHE A 459 22.47 12.27 6.49
N VAL A 460 22.30 13.11 7.51
CA VAL A 460 22.54 14.56 7.39
C VAL A 460 24.03 14.84 7.13
N GLN A 461 24.95 14.05 7.71
CA GLN A 461 26.37 14.12 7.36
C GLN A 461 26.59 13.80 5.87
N THR A 462 25.90 12.78 5.35
CA THR A 462 25.94 12.45 3.91
C THR A 462 25.48 13.62 3.05
N LEU A 463 24.41 14.33 3.47
CA LEU A 463 23.97 15.55 2.75
C LEU A 463 25.03 16.64 2.79
N ALA A 464 25.72 16.82 3.91
CA ALA A 464 26.80 17.80 4.05
C ALA A 464 28.02 17.43 3.20
N ASP A 465 28.41 16.15 3.19
CA ASP A 465 29.56 15.67 2.42
C ASP A 465 29.36 15.84 0.90
N ASN A 466 28.11 15.75 0.43
CA ASN A 466 27.77 15.92 -0.99
C ASN A 466 27.36 17.37 -1.34
N GLY A 467 26.89 18.14 -0.34
CA GLY A 467 26.33 19.48 -0.60
C GLY A 467 27.22 20.63 -0.26
N ASN A 468 28.24 20.43 0.59
CA ASN A 468 29.09 21.53 1.01
C ASN A 468 30.13 21.87 -0.06
N THR A 469 30.19 23.15 -0.41
CA THR A 469 31.19 23.71 -1.33
C THR A 469 32.04 24.81 -0.70
N VAL A 470 31.77 25.13 0.57
CA VAL A 470 32.61 26.03 1.37
C VAL A 470 34.01 25.42 1.54
N GLY A 471 35.06 26.20 1.27
CA GLY A 471 36.44 25.79 1.44
C GLY A 471 36.99 24.85 0.36
N MET A 472 36.20 24.44 -0.61
CA MET A 472 36.65 23.57 -1.69
C MET A 472 37.71 24.26 -2.59
N LYS A 473 38.50 23.45 -3.28
CA LYS A 473 39.41 23.91 -4.32
C LYS A 473 38.61 24.38 -5.55
N ARG A 474 38.92 25.59 -6.05
CA ARG A 474 38.23 26.15 -7.19
C ARG A 474 39.24 26.53 -8.28
N HIS A 475 38.95 26.16 -9.51
CA HIS A 475 39.71 26.60 -10.66
C HIS A 475 39.28 28.02 -11.04
N PHE A 476 40.20 28.93 -11.02
CA PHE A 476 39.93 30.33 -11.27
C PHE A 476 40.90 30.86 -12.35
N ASN A 477 40.41 31.72 -13.23
CA ASN A 477 41.25 32.35 -14.24
C ASN A 477 41.57 33.77 -13.81
N ALA A 478 42.65 33.90 -13.04
CA ALA A 478 43.10 35.15 -12.47
C ALA A 478 43.50 36.14 -13.54
N THR A 479 43.21 37.43 -13.34
CA THR A 479 43.40 38.50 -14.30
C THR A 479 44.83 38.63 -14.75
N LEU A 480 45.82 38.55 -13.86
CA LEU A 480 47.24 38.67 -14.20
C LEU A 480 47.93 37.31 -14.35
N GLN A 481 47.60 36.33 -13.52
CA GLN A 481 48.33 35.07 -13.45
C GLN A 481 47.76 34.00 -14.39
N GLY A 482 46.53 34.19 -14.93
CA GLY A 482 45.83 33.20 -15.73
C GLY A 482 45.28 32.07 -14.85
N PRO A 483 45.23 30.81 -15.33
CA PRO A 483 44.61 29.70 -14.57
C PRO A 483 45.36 29.39 -13.29
N ILE A 484 44.68 29.49 -12.16
CA ILE A 484 45.16 29.15 -10.80
C ILE A 484 44.15 28.26 -10.09
N VAL A 485 44.54 27.67 -8.95
CA VAL A 485 43.62 26.98 -8.04
C VAL A 485 43.59 27.74 -6.72
N VAL A 486 42.42 28.19 -6.31
CA VAL A 486 42.20 28.86 -5.04
C VAL A 486 41.50 27.87 -4.10
N GLU A 487 42.06 27.70 -2.92
CA GLU A 487 41.54 26.76 -1.91
C GLU A 487 41.22 27.51 -0.62
N GLY A 488 40.19 27.07 0.08
CA GLY A 488 39.77 27.67 1.35
C GLY A 488 38.79 28.81 1.19
N GLY A 489 38.59 29.56 2.27
CA GLY A 489 37.58 30.60 2.38
C GLY A 489 36.21 30.08 2.82
N PHE A 490 35.21 30.97 2.84
CA PHE A 490 33.90 30.73 3.43
C PHE A 490 32.75 30.92 2.43
N TYR A 491 33.04 30.87 1.14
CA TYR A 491 32.05 31.04 0.07
C TYR A 491 31.53 29.70 -0.44
N GLY A 492 30.21 29.61 -0.62
CA GLY A 492 29.55 28.44 -1.22
C GLY A 492 28.44 27.90 -0.35
N TYR A 493 27.96 26.72 -0.69
CA TYR A 493 26.95 26.02 0.09
C TYR A 493 27.55 25.43 1.37
N ALA A 494 26.83 25.58 2.47
CA ALA A 494 27.14 24.87 3.72
C ALA A 494 25.86 24.45 4.41
N VAL A 495 25.65 23.15 4.56
CA VAL A 495 24.46 22.56 5.17
C VAL A 495 24.41 22.90 6.68
N ASP A 496 23.27 23.43 7.13
CA ASP A 496 22.98 23.54 8.56
C ASP A 496 22.55 22.17 9.09
N GLN A 497 23.54 21.41 9.51
CA GLN A 497 23.33 20.05 9.96
C GLN A 497 22.43 19.97 11.21
N GLU A 498 22.44 20.97 12.09
CA GLU A 498 21.59 20.96 13.29
C GLU A 498 20.14 21.22 12.91
N ALA A 499 19.88 22.25 12.12
CA ALA A 499 18.54 22.56 11.64
C ALA A 499 17.98 21.42 10.79
N GLU A 500 18.81 20.82 9.92
CA GLU A 500 18.39 19.71 9.07
C GLU A 500 18.09 18.44 9.87
N ARG A 501 18.89 18.06 10.88
CA ARG A 501 18.59 16.94 11.79
C ARG A 501 17.25 17.15 12.49
N ASN A 502 17.02 18.37 12.99
CA ASN A 502 15.78 18.69 13.70
C ASN A 502 14.55 18.67 12.78
N ARG A 503 14.71 19.08 11.53
CA ARG A 503 13.65 19.02 10.51
C ARG A 503 13.39 17.58 10.09
N LEU A 504 14.44 16.85 9.74
CA LEU A 504 14.35 15.46 9.29
C LEU A 504 13.69 14.57 10.33
N ALA A 505 14.06 14.71 11.62
CA ALA A 505 13.43 13.95 12.70
C ALA A 505 11.90 14.12 12.72
N LYS A 506 11.41 15.36 12.58
CA LYS A 506 9.97 15.66 12.51
C LYS A 506 9.31 15.12 11.25
N ASP A 507 10.00 15.20 10.11
CA ASP A 507 9.46 14.74 8.84
C ASP A 507 9.32 13.21 8.81
N LEU A 508 10.25 12.50 9.42
CA LEU A 508 10.17 11.04 9.60
C LEU A 508 9.04 10.64 10.56
N GLU A 509 8.81 11.41 11.63
CA GLU A 509 7.67 11.18 12.54
C GLU A 509 6.32 11.40 11.88
N ASN A 510 6.23 12.31 10.90
CA ASN A 510 5.00 12.68 10.22
C ASN A 510 4.85 11.99 8.85
N CYS A 511 5.73 11.05 8.49
CA CYS A 511 5.72 10.34 7.21
C CYS A 511 5.65 11.32 6.02
N VAL A 512 6.44 12.40 6.06
CA VAL A 512 6.44 13.45 5.03
C VAL A 512 6.96 12.87 3.71
N LYS A 513 6.30 13.26 2.61
CA LYS A 513 6.76 12.98 1.24
C LYS A 513 7.02 14.31 0.55
N ASP A 514 8.28 14.59 0.26
CA ASP A 514 8.69 15.90 -0.26
C ASP A 514 9.96 15.79 -1.10
N THR A 515 10.12 16.73 -2.04
CA THR A 515 11.36 16.95 -2.78
C THR A 515 11.86 18.34 -2.45
N ARG A 516 13.08 18.44 -1.94
CA ARG A 516 13.62 19.69 -1.41
C ARG A 516 15.14 19.75 -1.46
N THR A 517 15.69 20.92 -1.20
CA THR A 517 17.11 21.10 -0.88
C THR A 517 17.35 20.96 0.63
N PRO A 518 18.56 20.60 1.07
CA PRO A 518 18.97 20.73 2.48
C PRO A 518 18.79 22.15 3.01
N ILE A 519 18.70 22.29 4.33
CA ILE A 519 18.80 23.63 4.95
C ILE A 519 20.27 24.05 4.92
N TYR A 520 20.52 25.19 4.33
CA TYR A 520 21.87 25.76 4.28
C TYR A 520 21.95 26.97 5.21
N TRP A 521 23.01 27.07 6.00
CA TRP A 521 23.36 28.29 6.74
C TRP A 521 24.17 29.27 5.88
N ASN A 522 24.79 28.79 4.78
CA ASN A 522 25.47 29.59 3.81
C ASN A 522 25.11 29.16 2.38
N LEU A 523 24.94 30.11 1.49
CA LEU A 523 24.57 29.93 0.09
C LEU A 523 25.55 30.71 -0.79
N PRO A 524 25.81 30.30 -2.03
CA PRO A 524 26.56 31.14 -2.99
C PRO A 524 25.74 32.37 -3.39
N TYR A 525 26.42 33.35 -3.97
CA TYR A 525 25.80 34.59 -4.45
C TYR A 525 24.78 34.36 -5.56
N ASN A 526 25.10 33.41 -6.44
CA ASN A 526 24.24 32.96 -7.54
C ASN A 526 24.45 31.45 -7.80
N GLU A 527 23.68 30.89 -8.71
CA GLU A 527 23.79 29.49 -9.14
C GLU A 527 24.68 29.31 -10.38
N GLU A 528 25.57 30.30 -10.69
CA GLU A 528 26.50 30.19 -11.81
C GLU A 528 27.54 29.09 -11.51
N THR A 529 27.96 28.36 -12.55
CA THR A 529 28.88 27.23 -12.43
C THR A 529 30.30 27.56 -12.90
N GLU A 530 30.50 28.72 -13.52
CA GLU A 530 31.79 29.18 -13.94
C GLU A 530 32.76 29.30 -12.76
N TYR A 531 34.01 28.91 -12.97
CA TYR A 531 35.05 28.91 -11.95
C TYR A 531 34.65 28.13 -10.69
N ASP A 532 34.05 26.94 -10.87
CA ASP A 532 33.59 26.07 -9.79
C ASP A 532 32.65 26.79 -8.82
N GLY A 533 31.68 27.54 -9.39
CA GLY A 533 30.61 28.20 -8.64
C GLY A 533 30.95 29.60 -8.12
N ILE A 534 32.07 30.22 -8.51
CA ILE A 534 32.33 31.64 -8.27
C ILE A 534 31.44 32.49 -9.17
N GLY A 535 31.25 32.07 -10.42
CA GLY A 535 30.46 32.76 -11.42
C GLY A 535 31.26 33.88 -12.08
N THR A 536 30.54 34.76 -12.82
CA THR A 536 31.11 35.86 -13.60
C THR A 536 31.01 37.23 -12.92
N THR A 537 30.44 37.26 -11.71
CA THR A 537 30.32 38.47 -10.87
C THR A 537 31.10 38.25 -9.58
N TYR A 538 32.23 38.87 -9.42
CA TYR A 538 33.12 38.65 -8.28
C TYR A 538 34.10 39.87 -8.09
N ILE A 539 34.70 39.92 -6.92
CA ILE A 539 35.82 40.76 -6.57
C ILE A 539 37.08 39.88 -6.54
N GLU A 540 38.12 40.26 -7.26
CA GLU A 540 39.41 39.59 -7.31
C GLU A 540 40.45 40.43 -6.58
N ALA A 541 41.23 39.82 -5.70
CA ALA A 541 42.31 40.47 -4.97
C ALA A 541 43.59 39.66 -5.11
N ASP A 542 44.52 40.09 -5.94
CA ASP A 542 45.89 39.56 -6.05
C ASP A 542 46.77 40.23 -5.03
N LEU A 543 47.06 39.51 -3.97
CA LEU A 543 47.87 39.98 -2.85
C LEU A 543 49.35 40.11 -3.22
N SER A 544 49.81 39.36 -4.23
CA SER A 544 51.20 39.53 -4.75
C SER A 544 51.32 40.79 -5.63
N ALA A 545 50.32 41.05 -6.42
CA ALA A 545 50.27 42.26 -7.23
C ALA A 545 49.84 43.51 -6.45
N GLN A 546 49.21 43.30 -5.27
CA GLN A 546 48.61 44.36 -4.46
C GLN A 546 47.58 45.16 -5.26
N HIS A 547 46.70 44.43 -5.95
CA HIS A 547 45.71 45.01 -6.83
C HIS A 547 44.34 44.31 -6.70
N VAL A 548 43.27 45.05 -6.81
CA VAL A 548 41.88 44.57 -6.74
C VAL A 548 41.17 44.89 -8.04
N TRP A 549 40.43 43.92 -8.55
CA TRP A 549 39.49 44.05 -9.68
C TRP A 549 38.09 43.70 -9.24
N CYS A 550 37.09 44.37 -9.80
CA CYS A 550 35.67 44.02 -9.62
C CYS A 550 35.08 43.74 -11.01
N TYR A 551 34.50 42.54 -11.13
CA TYR A 551 33.82 42.07 -12.32
C TYR A 551 32.32 41.92 -12.07
N ILE A 552 31.50 42.45 -12.96
CA ILE A 552 30.06 42.27 -12.99
C ILE A 552 29.66 41.62 -14.31
N GLN A 553 29.13 40.42 -14.27
CA GLN A 553 28.75 39.64 -15.47
C GLN A 553 29.92 39.53 -16.48
N GLY A 554 31.10 39.19 -15.97
CA GLY A 554 32.32 39.03 -16.75
C GLY A 554 32.94 40.35 -17.30
N ARG A 555 32.40 41.49 -16.91
CA ARG A 555 32.86 42.80 -17.35
C ARG A 555 33.58 43.48 -16.18
N LEU A 556 34.83 43.89 -16.43
CA LEU A 556 35.58 44.72 -15.49
C LEU A 556 34.87 46.08 -15.34
N VAL A 557 34.48 46.42 -14.11
CA VAL A 557 33.79 47.66 -13.77
C VAL A 557 34.65 48.59 -12.92
N MET A 558 35.62 48.05 -12.15
CA MET A 558 36.53 48.84 -11.29
C MET A 558 37.82 48.05 -11.10
N ASP A 559 38.94 48.75 -11.03
CA ASP A 559 40.23 48.21 -10.57
C ASP A 559 41.05 49.28 -9.85
N CYS A 560 41.88 48.87 -8.88
CA CYS A 560 42.78 49.79 -8.18
C CYS A 560 43.91 49.06 -7.49
N ASP A 561 45.00 49.77 -7.24
CA ASP A 561 46.05 49.31 -6.29
C ASP A 561 45.52 49.31 -4.86
N CYS A 562 45.95 48.36 -4.05
CA CYS A 562 45.54 48.20 -2.66
C CYS A 562 46.74 48.05 -1.72
N VAL A 563 46.44 48.01 -0.43
CA VAL A 563 47.42 47.54 0.60
C VAL A 563 46.75 46.51 1.48
N SER A 564 47.22 45.27 1.40
CA SER A 564 46.72 44.14 2.18
C SER A 564 47.40 44.05 3.56
N GLY A 565 47.08 42.98 4.28
CA GLY A 565 47.62 42.70 5.62
C GLY A 565 49.13 42.48 5.64
N THR A 566 49.77 42.89 6.73
CA THR A 566 51.23 42.79 6.89
C THR A 566 51.66 41.32 7.01
N MET A 567 52.58 40.91 6.16
CA MET A 567 53.09 39.52 6.14
C MET A 567 53.95 39.15 7.35
N SER A 568 54.61 40.14 7.98
CA SER A 568 55.63 39.88 9.02
C SER A 568 55.10 39.57 10.39
N ASP A 569 53.87 39.99 10.74
CA ASP A 569 53.34 39.97 12.12
C ASP A 569 52.13 39.12 12.31
N GLY A 570 51.86 38.18 11.35
CA GLY A 570 50.71 37.31 11.43
C GLY A 570 49.38 37.96 11.00
N HIS A 571 49.47 39.16 10.41
CA HIS A 571 48.32 39.92 9.94
C HIS A 571 48.10 39.77 8.41
N ALA A 572 48.63 38.70 7.82
CA ALA A 572 48.42 38.42 6.40
C ALA A 572 46.95 38.27 6.08
N THR A 573 46.49 38.88 5.00
CA THR A 573 45.11 38.67 4.52
C THR A 573 44.92 37.20 4.13
N LEU A 574 43.84 36.57 4.62
CA LEU A 574 43.57 35.18 4.36
C LEU A 574 43.17 34.94 2.91
N ALA A 575 43.96 34.10 2.25
CA ALA A 575 43.65 33.66 0.89
C ALA A 575 42.45 32.66 0.93
N GLY A 576 41.72 32.57 -0.19
CA GLY A 576 40.54 31.73 -0.34
C GLY A 576 39.44 32.46 -1.11
N VAL A 577 38.31 31.79 -1.22
CA VAL A 577 37.09 32.41 -1.78
C VAL A 577 36.16 32.72 -0.65
N HIS A 578 35.82 33.98 -0.47
CA HIS A 578 34.95 34.50 0.58
C HIS A 578 33.72 35.16 -0.02
N GLY A 579 32.72 35.50 0.76
CA GLY A 579 31.57 36.31 0.36
C GLY A 579 31.58 37.65 1.11
N ILE A 580 31.14 38.71 0.51
CA ILE A 580 30.87 39.98 1.23
C ILE A 580 29.79 39.69 2.30
N MET A 581 30.15 39.86 3.59
CA MET A 581 29.24 39.56 4.68
C MET A 581 28.09 40.59 4.78
N PHE A 582 28.45 41.84 4.64
CA PHE A 582 27.54 43.01 4.60
C PHE A 582 28.29 44.22 4.10
N LYS A 583 27.59 45.34 3.89
CA LYS A 583 28.22 46.62 3.60
C LYS A 583 27.69 47.73 4.52
N LYS A 584 28.60 48.56 5.03
CA LYS A 584 28.27 49.61 6.00
C LYS A 584 28.99 50.90 5.74
N ARG A 585 28.27 52.03 5.75
CA ARG A 585 28.87 53.36 5.68
C ARG A 585 29.20 53.88 7.09
N ASN A 586 30.30 54.64 7.20
CA ASN A 586 30.75 55.29 8.42
C ASN A 586 30.89 54.28 9.58
N ALA A 587 31.72 53.27 9.36
CA ALA A 587 32.05 52.25 10.37
C ALA A 587 33.23 52.67 11.20
N LEU A 588 33.22 52.34 12.48
CA LEU A 588 34.39 52.40 13.37
C LEU A 588 35.03 51.02 13.38
N LEU A 589 36.23 50.88 12.88
CA LEU A 589 37.03 49.65 12.93
C LEU A 589 37.90 49.69 14.19
N GLN A 590 37.85 48.67 15.00
CA GLN A 590 38.56 48.58 16.27
C GLN A 590 39.24 47.20 16.33
N GLY A 591 40.54 47.17 16.54
CA GLY A 591 41.31 45.97 16.82
C GLY A 591 41.65 45.90 18.33
N LEU A 592 41.28 44.82 19.00
CA LEU A 592 41.65 44.63 20.40
C LEU A 592 43.15 44.31 20.54
N MET A 593 43.77 44.83 21.58
CA MET A 593 45.16 44.44 21.92
C MET A 593 45.23 42.95 22.24
N PRO A 594 46.29 42.23 21.83
CA PRO A 594 46.53 40.88 22.27
C PRO A 594 46.49 40.82 23.80
N ASN A 595 45.62 39.99 24.36
CA ASN A 595 45.42 39.82 25.81
C ASN A 595 44.60 40.91 26.52
N SER A 596 43.88 41.75 25.82
CA SER A 596 42.93 42.71 26.42
C SER A 596 41.57 42.55 25.79
N SER A 597 40.52 42.56 26.60
CA SER A 597 39.11 42.59 26.14
C SER A 597 38.53 44.00 26.10
N THR A 598 39.33 45.01 26.49
CA THR A 598 38.84 46.40 26.68
C THR A 598 39.74 47.47 26.07
N GLU A 599 40.99 47.12 25.73
CA GLU A 599 41.94 48.05 25.17
C GLU A 599 42.10 47.76 23.67
N TYR A 600 41.98 48.82 22.86
CA TYR A 600 42.13 48.72 21.42
C TYR A 600 43.56 49.07 21.02
N GLU A 601 44.12 48.29 20.09
CA GLU A 601 45.39 48.59 19.42
C GLU A 601 45.18 49.73 18.42
N TYR A 602 44.01 49.74 17.76
CA TYR A 602 43.58 50.81 16.88
C TYR A 602 42.09 51.07 16.93
N GLU A 603 41.71 52.32 16.68
CA GLU A 603 40.36 52.77 16.39
C GLU A 603 40.40 53.66 15.15
N THR A 604 39.68 53.26 14.10
CA THR A 604 39.73 53.99 12.83
C THR A 604 38.35 54.12 12.22
N GLU A 605 37.94 55.36 11.94
CA GLU A 605 36.69 55.62 11.21
C GLU A 605 36.94 55.46 9.70
N VAL A 606 36.11 54.62 9.03
CA VAL A 606 36.10 54.44 7.59
C VAL A 606 34.74 54.80 7.02
N LYS A 607 34.68 55.33 5.80
CA LYS A 607 33.42 55.72 5.18
C LYS A 607 32.72 54.53 4.54
N TYR A 608 33.49 53.55 4.05
CA TYR A 608 32.99 52.37 3.33
C TYR A 608 33.60 51.13 3.95
N TRP A 609 32.77 50.22 4.48
CA TRP A 609 33.18 48.97 5.09
C TRP A 609 32.47 47.80 4.45
N MET A 610 33.23 46.84 3.94
CA MET A 610 32.77 45.67 3.19
C MET A 610 33.55 44.45 3.71
N PRO A 611 33.17 43.86 4.87
CA PRO A 611 33.83 42.69 5.40
C PRO A 611 33.49 41.46 4.54
N PHE A 612 34.50 40.59 4.39
CA PHE A 612 34.35 39.30 3.73
C PHE A 612 34.81 38.11 4.57
N TYR A 613 35.46 38.38 5.69
CA TYR A 613 35.91 37.39 6.65
C TYR A 613 36.00 37.98 8.05
N THR A 614 35.17 37.53 9.00
CA THR A 614 35.10 38.06 10.35
C THR A 614 35.21 39.59 10.45
N ASP A 615 36.38 40.10 10.80
CA ASP A 615 36.71 41.51 10.92
C ASP A 615 37.68 41.99 9.80
N VAL A 616 37.91 41.18 8.78
CA VAL A 616 38.69 41.48 7.60
C VAL A 616 37.80 41.85 6.41
N GLY A 617 38.08 42.92 5.72
CA GLY A 617 37.28 43.42 4.62
C GLY A 617 37.96 44.52 3.82
N PHE A 618 37.25 45.01 2.81
CA PHE A 618 37.64 46.18 2.05
C PHE A 618 37.18 47.46 2.73
N HIS A 619 38.02 48.50 2.77
CA HIS A 619 37.63 49.79 3.29
C HIS A 619 38.51 50.91 2.70
N ASP A 620 38.03 52.15 2.76
CA ASP A 620 38.80 53.32 2.43
C ASP A 620 39.93 53.58 3.44
N ALA A 621 41.10 53.90 2.97
CA ALA A 621 42.25 54.25 3.80
C ALA A 621 42.72 55.67 3.48
N TRP A 622 41.95 56.66 3.91
CA TRP A 622 42.13 58.09 3.67
C TRP A 622 43.44 58.60 4.29
N TRP A 623 44.08 57.84 5.18
CA TRP A 623 45.36 58.18 5.81
C TRP A 623 46.58 57.73 5.01
N ARG A 624 46.42 56.95 3.92
CA ARG A 624 47.48 56.51 3.04
C ARG A 624 47.52 57.38 1.80
N ALA A 625 48.78 57.75 1.42
CA ALA A 625 49.05 58.50 0.18
C ALA A 625 49.34 57.55 -1.00
N ASP A 626 49.91 56.39 -0.73
CA ASP A 626 50.40 55.44 -1.72
C ASP A 626 49.73 54.07 -1.50
N PHE A 627 49.48 53.36 -2.58
CA PHE A 627 48.90 52.00 -2.62
C PHE A 627 49.73 51.14 -3.58
N GLY A 628 49.61 49.82 -3.43
CA GLY A 628 50.30 48.85 -4.29
C GLY A 628 51.74 48.57 -3.90
N GLY A 629 52.42 47.77 -4.73
CA GLY A 629 53.83 47.41 -4.58
C GLY A 629 54.17 46.68 -3.27
N ASP A 630 55.34 46.96 -2.71
CA ASP A 630 55.86 46.25 -1.55
C ASP A 630 55.45 46.85 -0.19
N ILE A 631 54.46 47.73 -0.15
CA ILE A 631 53.99 48.41 1.06
C ILE A 631 53.54 47.40 2.12
N TYR A 632 52.75 46.41 1.71
CA TYR A 632 52.20 45.38 2.59
C TYR A 632 53.25 44.54 3.32
N LEU A 633 54.48 44.47 2.82
CA LEU A 633 55.55 43.69 3.43
C LEU A 633 55.95 44.23 4.81
N LYS A 634 55.78 45.55 5.06
CA LYS A 634 56.26 46.22 6.29
C LYS A 634 55.26 47.21 6.89
N ASP A 635 54.39 47.80 6.10
CA ASP A 635 53.41 48.80 6.50
C ASP A 635 52.04 48.45 5.93
N GLY A 636 51.69 47.18 6.01
CA GLY A 636 50.35 46.66 5.65
C GLY A 636 49.28 46.95 6.67
N SER A 637 48.13 46.39 6.51
CA SER A 637 47.04 46.44 7.48
C SER A 637 47.11 45.28 8.50
N HIS A 638 46.14 45.19 9.39
CA HIS A 638 45.94 44.03 10.30
C HIS A 638 45.13 42.91 9.64
N GLY A 639 45.10 42.80 8.31
CA GLY A 639 44.41 41.79 7.53
C GLY A 639 43.47 42.36 6.49
N CYS A 640 42.90 43.56 6.69
CA CYS A 640 42.02 44.21 5.77
C CYS A 640 42.72 44.63 4.44
N ILE A 641 41.94 44.76 3.41
CA ILE A 641 42.44 45.32 2.11
C ILE A 641 42.07 46.80 2.04
N ASN A 642 43.08 47.62 2.25
CA ASN A 642 42.99 49.07 2.20
C ASN A 642 42.91 49.58 0.77
N LEU A 643 41.91 50.36 0.46
CA LEU A 643 41.67 50.94 -0.88
C LEU A 643 41.80 52.45 -0.86
N PRO A 644 42.19 53.10 -1.99
CA PRO A 644 41.98 54.52 -2.19
C PRO A 644 40.51 54.90 -1.93
N PRO A 645 40.23 56.08 -1.29
CA PRO A 645 38.88 56.46 -0.93
C PRO A 645 37.87 56.45 -2.07
N GLU A 646 38.30 56.88 -3.25
CA GLU A 646 37.48 56.91 -4.45
C GLU A 646 37.16 55.47 -4.94
N ALA A 647 38.15 54.57 -4.91
CA ALA A 647 37.98 53.18 -5.29
C ALA A 647 37.07 52.42 -4.28
N ALA A 648 37.23 52.72 -2.98
CA ALA A 648 36.36 52.15 -1.97
C ALA A 648 34.89 52.59 -2.13
N GLU A 649 34.66 53.84 -2.49
CA GLU A 649 33.31 54.35 -2.84
C GLU A 649 32.72 53.63 -4.04
N GLU A 650 33.55 53.46 -5.08
CA GLU A 650 33.14 52.77 -6.30
C GLU A 650 32.84 51.31 -6.08
N LEU A 651 33.73 50.55 -5.40
CA LEU A 651 33.53 49.15 -5.05
C LEU A 651 32.26 48.98 -4.16
N PHE A 652 32.05 49.86 -3.17
CA PHE A 652 30.87 49.87 -2.33
C PHE A 652 29.57 50.01 -3.12
N SER A 653 29.61 50.67 -4.29
CA SER A 653 28.46 50.84 -5.17
C SER A 653 28.13 49.58 -5.96
N TYR A 654 29.13 48.74 -6.26
CA TYR A 654 28.99 47.54 -7.08
C TYR A 654 28.78 46.27 -6.24
N CYS A 655 29.44 46.17 -5.07
CA CYS A 655 29.36 44.96 -4.26
C CYS A 655 28.00 44.81 -3.61
N ASP A 656 27.56 43.58 -3.48
CA ASP A 656 26.38 43.18 -2.74
C ASP A 656 26.74 42.12 -1.69
N GLU A 657 25.85 41.89 -0.75
CA GLU A 657 25.97 40.85 0.28
C GLU A 657 26.15 39.49 -0.40
N ASN A 658 27.07 38.71 0.11
CA ASN A 658 27.49 37.40 -0.40
C ASN A 658 28.18 37.39 -1.79
N MET A 659 28.48 38.55 -2.39
CA MET A 659 29.25 38.62 -3.64
C MET A 659 30.61 37.96 -3.43
N PRO A 660 31.07 37.04 -4.32
CA PRO A 660 32.37 36.38 -4.17
C PRO A 660 33.55 37.30 -4.13
N VAL A 661 34.46 37.04 -3.21
CA VAL A 661 35.78 37.69 -3.09
C VAL A 661 36.85 36.61 -3.23
N VAL A 662 37.58 36.63 -4.33
CA VAL A 662 38.64 35.69 -4.63
C VAL A 662 39.98 36.32 -4.22
N VAL A 663 40.59 35.78 -3.16
CA VAL A 663 41.84 36.28 -2.59
C VAL A 663 42.93 35.25 -2.78
N TYR A 664 44.04 35.67 -3.39
CA TYR A 664 45.20 34.78 -3.65
C TYR A 664 46.51 35.56 -3.71
N TYR A 665 47.64 34.80 -3.71
CA TYR A 665 49.00 35.35 -3.79
C TYR A 665 49.62 35.05 -5.15
#